data_77a04d1a11a78c603fd0fd6f3f1936f9
#
_entry.id   77a04d1a11a78c603fd0fd6f3f1936f9
#
_cell.length_a   1.000
_cell.length_b   1.000
_cell.length_c   1.000
_cell.angle_alpha   90.00
_cell.angle_beta   90.00
_cell.angle_gamma   90.00
#
_symmetry.space_group_name_H-M   'P 1'
#
loop_
_entity.id
_entity.type
_entity.pdbx_description
1 polymer ?
#
loop_
_entity_poly.entity_id
_entity_poly.type
_entity_poly.pdbx_seq_one_letter_code
_entity_poly.pdbx_strand_id
1 'polypeptide(L)'
;MEKDVKEFSTATEKLIQVDIEKEMRESFLQYSMAVLVSRALPDVRDGMKPVHRRIIYTMNEADNTSSKPYRKCAYTVGEVLGKYHPHGDASVYDALVRLAQDFSMRYPLIDGHGNFGSVDGDPPAAYRYTEARMAKIASELLKDIKKDTIDWGKNYDDKLDEPTVLPVKFPNLLVNGSVGIAVGMATNIPPHNLNEVCDAIVARMDNPECGIEEILQYIKGPDFPTGGIIMGYSGIRSAYYTGRGKITLRGKAEIVEEGNHSRIIVTEIPYMVNKSKLLETTGQLMRDKRIEGISNLRDESDKDGMRIVYELKRDVNAQVVLNKLYSFTQLQDTVGVIMIALVNGEPKQLTLLEILDNYIAFQKQIITRRTAFDLKKARERAHILQGFLLAIDNIDEVIFILRSSKSVQEGKERLMERFKEDDLAKLLQRAMGENYKDVHFEHEIGLSEEQADAIVQMRLGQLTGLERDKVISELAEIMEKINDFLDILSSDERVKEIIKEEITAIKEKYGDERRTAIEPISGEVDIEDLIPEEECVLTYTNIGYIKRQPVDVYNLQKRGGKGVSGMKQREEDFVEDMFISSTHDNILFITNYGNMYKLKCYEVPEGSKQSRGTNIVNLLQLDEGERIAAMMKTSDFAENKYFICVTKYGKIKRTPLYDFRNVRKNGLRAITLADGDEIAAAHLTEGDSSIIIATHLGMAIHFSEDKIRSMGRLAAGVRAIKLREDDYIVGAAKVYSDDMRILTVTDKGYGRLSALSDYRMQNRGGNGLKNYKIRDDRGYVCGIRSIQADDDVILISTDGVIIRIRANDLRVMRRTGLGVRVMKLSDEDRVVTFTRTEHDETADIEEVEQASDEEIAAAEAEAEAEVIEDEPETNEEE
;
A
#
# COMPACT_ATOMS: atom_id res chain seq x y z
N MET A 1 6.79 -15.18 66.81
CA MET A 1 6.08 -16.47 66.73
C MET A 1 6.14 -16.90 65.27
N GLU A 2 7.27 -17.54 65.00
CA GLU A 2 7.46 -18.29 63.76
C GLU A 2 6.66 -19.57 63.86
N LYS A 3 5.83 -19.86 62.87
CA LYS A 3 5.24 -21.18 62.74
C LYS A 3 5.70 -21.79 61.40
N ASP A 4 6.48 -22.84 61.57
CA ASP A 4 6.88 -23.82 60.62
C ASP A 4 5.80 -24.13 59.56
N VAL A 5 6.08 -23.85 58.34
CA VAL A 5 5.40 -24.46 57.16
C VAL A 5 6.28 -25.62 56.74
N LYS A 6 5.81 -26.83 57.03
CA LYS A 6 6.41 -28.10 56.62
C LYS A 6 6.54 -28.10 55.09
N GLU A 7 7.76 -28.27 54.62
CA GLU A 7 8.06 -28.65 53.24
C GLU A 7 7.35 -29.96 52.89
N PHE A 8 6.44 -29.89 51.94
CA PHE A 8 6.06 -31.04 51.12
C PHE A 8 6.99 -31.08 49.91
N SER A 9 8.05 -31.81 50.03
CA SER A 9 8.92 -32.24 48.94
C SER A 9 8.17 -33.28 48.12
N THR A 10 7.61 -32.81 46.96
CA THR A 10 7.35 -33.67 45.83
C THR A 10 8.08 -33.12 44.63
N ALA A 11 8.75 -34.01 43.94
CA ALA A 11 9.76 -33.80 42.94
C ALA A 11 9.32 -32.86 41.78
N THR A 12 10.23 -31.94 41.41
CA THR A 12 10.36 -31.30 40.11
C THR A 12 9.22 -30.37 39.63
N GLU A 13 8.75 -29.46 40.45
CA GLU A 13 8.12 -28.23 39.92
C GLU A 13 9.17 -27.12 39.88
N LYS A 14 9.60 -26.77 38.68
CA LYS A 14 10.47 -25.63 38.44
C LYS A 14 9.61 -24.36 38.47
N LEU A 15 9.57 -23.65 39.58
CA LEU A 15 8.95 -22.33 39.66
C LEU A 15 9.74 -21.36 38.77
N ILE A 16 9.11 -20.91 37.67
CA ILE A 16 9.63 -19.88 36.83
C ILE A 16 8.88 -18.59 37.19
N GLN A 17 9.61 -17.58 37.61
CA GLN A 17 9.05 -16.26 37.85
C GLN A 17 8.85 -15.57 36.51
N VAL A 18 7.59 -15.26 36.14
CA VAL A 18 7.22 -14.61 34.89
C VAL A 18 6.65 -13.24 35.21
N ASP A 19 7.15 -12.22 34.53
CA ASP A 19 6.61 -10.88 34.61
C ASP A 19 5.27 -10.84 33.84
N ILE A 20 4.18 -10.55 34.55
CA ILE A 20 2.83 -10.54 33.99
C ILE A 20 2.67 -9.51 32.85
N GLU A 21 3.33 -8.35 32.91
CA GLU A 21 3.26 -7.34 31.86
C GLU A 21 3.91 -7.85 30.58
N LYS A 22 5.06 -8.51 30.71
CA LYS A 22 5.78 -9.07 29.56
C LYS A 22 4.98 -10.22 28.93
N GLU A 23 4.48 -11.14 29.73
CA GLU A 23 3.68 -12.28 29.27
C GLU A 23 2.39 -11.83 28.59
N MET A 24 1.67 -10.88 29.19
CA MET A 24 0.45 -10.32 28.61
C MET A 24 0.75 -9.62 27.29
N ARG A 25 1.85 -8.89 27.18
CA ARG A 25 2.25 -8.20 25.94
C ARG A 25 2.58 -9.20 24.84
N GLU A 26 3.37 -10.21 25.12
CA GLU A 26 3.77 -11.26 24.16
C GLU A 26 2.55 -12.08 23.73
N SER A 27 1.73 -12.55 24.67
CA SER A 27 0.52 -13.32 24.38
C SER A 27 -0.52 -12.51 23.59
N PHE A 28 -0.72 -11.21 23.93
CA PHE A 28 -1.62 -10.34 23.18
C PHE A 28 -1.13 -10.08 21.76
N LEU A 29 0.18 -9.90 21.58
CA LEU A 29 0.78 -9.75 20.25
C LEU A 29 0.56 -11.00 19.40
N GLN A 30 0.84 -12.19 19.96
CA GLN A 30 0.63 -13.47 19.28
C GLN A 30 -0.85 -13.68 18.91
N TYR A 31 -1.77 -13.41 19.83
CA TYR A 31 -3.20 -13.47 19.60
C TYR A 31 -3.63 -12.49 18.49
N SER A 32 -3.15 -11.24 18.55
CA SER A 32 -3.47 -10.22 17.55
C SER A 32 -2.99 -10.63 16.15
N MET A 33 -1.76 -11.13 16.05
CA MET A 33 -1.20 -11.65 14.80
C MET A 33 -2.00 -12.85 14.27
N ALA A 34 -2.38 -13.79 15.13
CA ALA A 34 -3.21 -14.92 14.74
C ALA A 34 -4.59 -14.49 14.22
N VAL A 35 -5.25 -13.52 14.87
CA VAL A 35 -6.53 -12.97 14.43
C VAL A 35 -6.42 -12.25 13.09
N LEU A 36 -5.34 -11.50 12.86
CA LEU A 36 -5.09 -10.78 11.61
C LEU A 36 -4.86 -11.76 10.45
N VAL A 37 -3.91 -12.68 10.59
CA VAL A 37 -3.44 -13.54 9.49
C VAL A 37 -4.34 -14.75 9.28
N SER A 38 -4.84 -15.37 10.36
CA SER A 38 -5.52 -16.68 10.28
C SER A 38 -7.05 -16.61 10.40
N ARG A 39 -7.65 -15.40 10.48
CA ARG A 39 -9.10 -15.30 10.71
C ARG A 39 -9.81 -14.20 9.95
N ALA A 40 -9.38 -12.91 10.11
CA ALA A 40 -10.22 -11.77 9.74
C ALA A 40 -9.92 -11.20 8.36
N LEU A 41 -8.65 -11.21 7.93
CA LEU A 41 -8.24 -10.56 6.69
C LEU A 41 -8.19 -11.55 5.52
N PRO A 42 -8.58 -11.12 4.30
CA PRO A 42 -8.43 -11.90 3.09
C PRO A 42 -6.98 -11.84 2.58
N ASP A 43 -6.52 -12.89 1.90
CA ASP A 43 -5.30 -12.84 1.10
C ASP A 43 -5.56 -12.08 -0.21
N VAL A 44 -4.64 -11.20 -0.60
CA VAL A 44 -4.80 -10.36 -1.81
C VAL A 44 -4.91 -11.18 -3.09
N ARG A 45 -4.28 -12.37 -3.13
CA ARG A 45 -4.18 -13.25 -4.29
C ARG A 45 -5.50 -13.95 -4.62
N ASP A 46 -6.18 -14.53 -3.61
CA ASP A 46 -7.42 -15.30 -3.82
C ASP A 46 -8.68 -14.62 -3.24
N GLY A 47 -8.52 -13.54 -2.49
CA GLY A 47 -9.63 -12.82 -1.85
C GLY A 47 -10.34 -13.60 -0.75
N MET A 48 -9.76 -14.70 -0.27
CA MET A 48 -10.39 -15.60 0.68
C MET A 48 -9.84 -15.41 2.09
N LYS A 49 -10.75 -15.48 3.07
CA LYS A 49 -10.35 -15.76 4.45
C LYS A 49 -10.09 -17.27 4.61
N PRO A 50 -9.32 -17.68 5.63
CA PRO A 50 -9.03 -19.11 5.83
C PRO A 50 -10.28 -20.00 5.89
N VAL A 51 -11.35 -19.57 6.58
CA VAL A 51 -12.60 -20.35 6.65
C VAL A 51 -13.26 -20.54 5.28
N HIS A 52 -13.31 -19.48 4.45
CA HIS A 52 -13.90 -19.56 3.11
C HIS A 52 -13.07 -20.48 2.21
N ARG A 53 -11.75 -20.36 2.26
CA ARG A 53 -10.82 -21.22 1.49
C ARG A 53 -11.00 -22.69 1.87
N ARG A 54 -11.09 -23.00 3.16
CA ARG A 54 -11.28 -24.36 3.67
C ARG A 54 -12.64 -24.94 3.27
N ILE A 55 -13.72 -24.15 3.27
CA ILE A 55 -15.04 -24.58 2.81
C ILE A 55 -14.98 -24.97 1.32
N ILE A 56 -14.51 -24.08 0.46
CA ILE A 56 -14.45 -24.32 -1.00
C ILE A 56 -13.54 -25.50 -1.33
N TYR A 57 -12.37 -25.60 -0.66
CA TYR A 57 -11.43 -26.70 -0.85
C TYR A 57 -12.05 -28.06 -0.41
N THR A 58 -12.69 -28.11 0.77
CA THR A 58 -13.35 -29.32 1.27
C THR A 58 -14.48 -29.80 0.35
N MET A 59 -15.27 -28.85 -0.17
CA MET A 59 -16.34 -29.20 -1.13
C MET A 59 -15.76 -29.81 -2.41
N ASN A 60 -14.61 -29.33 -2.89
CA ASN A 60 -13.91 -29.89 -4.05
C ASN A 60 -13.35 -31.29 -3.77
N GLU A 61 -12.71 -31.50 -2.60
CA GLU A 61 -12.22 -32.84 -2.21
C GLU A 61 -13.36 -33.87 -2.13
N ALA A 62 -14.51 -33.42 -1.60
CA ALA A 62 -15.70 -34.23 -1.49
C ALA A 62 -16.44 -34.44 -2.83
N ASP A 63 -15.91 -33.94 -3.95
CA ASP A 63 -16.57 -33.96 -5.27
C ASP A 63 -17.99 -33.37 -5.24
N ASN A 64 -18.21 -32.35 -4.38
CA ASN A 64 -19.48 -31.61 -4.26
C ASN A 64 -19.52 -30.42 -5.23
N THR A 65 -19.30 -30.68 -6.50
CA THR A 65 -19.21 -29.69 -7.56
C THR A 65 -20.57 -29.32 -8.14
N SER A 66 -20.64 -28.26 -8.97
CA SER A 66 -21.86 -27.74 -9.57
C SER A 66 -22.62 -28.74 -10.47
N SER A 67 -21.92 -29.76 -10.97
CA SER A 67 -22.52 -30.84 -11.80
C SER A 67 -23.11 -32.00 -10.99
N LYS A 68 -22.89 -32.02 -9.69
CA LYS A 68 -23.33 -33.08 -8.78
C LYS A 68 -24.66 -32.71 -8.07
N PRO A 69 -25.39 -33.69 -7.53
CA PRO A 69 -26.52 -33.41 -6.67
C PRO A 69 -26.14 -32.60 -5.44
N TYR A 70 -27.14 -31.87 -4.90
CA TYR A 70 -26.97 -31.18 -3.63
C TYR A 70 -26.68 -32.14 -2.49
N ARG A 71 -25.85 -31.71 -1.54
CA ARG A 71 -25.59 -32.43 -0.28
C ARG A 71 -26.02 -31.61 0.92
N LYS A 72 -26.43 -32.27 2.02
CA LYS A 72 -26.73 -31.58 3.28
C LYS A 72 -25.57 -30.71 3.72
N CYS A 73 -25.80 -29.44 4.13
CA CYS A 73 -24.77 -28.55 4.65
C CYS A 73 -24.06 -29.15 5.86
N ALA A 74 -24.76 -29.97 6.64
CA ALA A 74 -24.19 -30.74 7.76
C ALA A 74 -22.96 -31.59 7.35
N TYR A 75 -22.98 -32.15 6.15
CA TYR A 75 -21.86 -32.94 5.62
C TYR A 75 -20.62 -32.04 5.42
N THR A 76 -20.80 -30.94 4.69
CA THR A 76 -19.68 -30.00 4.42
C THR A 76 -19.15 -29.39 5.72
N VAL A 77 -20.02 -28.95 6.63
CA VAL A 77 -19.62 -28.38 7.93
C VAL A 77 -18.81 -29.41 8.73
N GLY A 78 -19.29 -30.65 8.81
CA GLY A 78 -18.61 -31.74 9.54
C GLY A 78 -17.22 -32.05 8.98
N GLU A 79 -17.08 -32.13 7.66
CA GLU A 79 -15.79 -32.38 6.98
C GLU A 79 -14.80 -31.21 7.19
N VAL A 80 -15.26 -29.96 7.11
CA VAL A 80 -14.43 -28.79 7.35
C VAL A 80 -13.92 -28.75 8.79
N LEU A 81 -14.78 -29.02 9.77
CA LEU A 81 -14.42 -29.07 11.19
C LEU A 81 -13.40 -30.17 11.49
N GLY A 82 -13.68 -31.36 10.99
CA GLY A 82 -12.85 -32.53 11.28
C GLY A 82 -11.48 -32.49 10.62
N LYS A 83 -11.36 -31.86 9.46
CA LYS A 83 -10.11 -31.87 8.67
C LYS A 83 -9.27 -30.60 8.80
N TYR A 84 -9.89 -29.42 8.81
CA TYR A 84 -9.15 -28.17 8.55
C TYR A 84 -9.43 -27.02 9.52
N HIS A 85 -10.63 -26.93 10.12
CA HIS A 85 -11.05 -25.73 10.86
C HIS A 85 -11.58 -26.07 12.27
N PRO A 86 -10.72 -26.18 13.30
CA PRO A 86 -11.06 -26.64 14.65
C PRO A 86 -11.78 -25.56 15.47
N HIS A 87 -12.90 -25.03 14.98
CA HIS A 87 -13.71 -24.00 15.63
C HIS A 87 -15.20 -24.42 15.68
N GLY A 88 -16.09 -23.56 16.18
CA GLY A 88 -17.52 -23.89 16.29
C GLY A 88 -18.20 -24.12 14.94
N ASP A 89 -19.13 -25.08 14.89
CA ASP A 89 -19.93 -25.43 13.72
C ASP A 89 -20.75 -24.29 13.18
N ALA A 90 -21.32 -23.46 14.08
CA ALA A 90 -22.06 -22.27 13.72
C ALA A 90 -21.24 -21.31 12.87
N SER A 91 -19.97 -21.07 13.22
CA SER A 91 -19.10 -20.14 12.46
C SER A 91 -18.80 -20.63 11.05
N VAL A 92 -18.63 -21.94 10.86
CA VAL A 92 -18.42 -22.55 9.52
C VAL A 92 -19.71 -22.50 8.72
N TYR A 93 -20.86 -22.79 9.35
CA TYR A 93 -22.15 -22.74 8.68
C TYR A 93 -22.52 -21.32 8.26
N ASP A 94 -22.37 -20.32 9.12
CA ASP A 94 -22.63 -18.90 8.81
C ASP A 94 -21.75 -18.41 7.65
N ALA A 95 -20.49 -18.82 7.61
CA ALA A 95 -19.61 -18.52 6.48
C ALA A 95 -20.10 -19.18 5.18
N LEU A 96 -20.48 -20.44 5.23
CA LEU A 96 -21.06 -21.20 4.10
C LEU A 96 -22.35 -20.53 3.60
N VAL A 97 -23.25 -20.15 4.52
CA VAL A 97 -24.51 -19.46 4.21
C VAL A 97 -24.23 -18.15 3.48
N ARG A 98 -23.31 -17.34 3.99
CA ARG A 98 -22.97 -16.06 3.37
C ARG A 98 -22.45 -16.22 1.95
N LEU A 99 -21.65 -17.25 1.67
CA LEU A 99 -21.15 -17.55 0.32
C LEU A 99 -22.26 -17.96 -0.66
N ALA A 100 -23.46 -18.35 -0.16
CA ALA A 100 -24.61 -18.74 -0.96
C ALA A 100 -25.66 -17.62 -1.12
N GLN A 101 -25.59 -16.54 -0.32
CA GLN A 101 -26.58 -15.46 -0.35
C GLN A 101 -26.33 -14.53 -1.56
N ASP A 102 -27.29 -14.40 -2.44
CA ASP A 102 -27.27 -13.54 -3.62
C ASP A 102 -27.37 -12.03 -3.30
N PHE A 103 -27.90 -11.69 -2.11
CA PHE A 103 -27.94 -10.32 -1.58
C PHE A 103 -26.68 -9.94 -0.77
N SER A 104 -25.80 -10.91 -0.45
CA SER A 104 -24.52 -10.68 0.25
C SER A 104 -23.31 -10.76 -0.67
N MET A 105 -23.35 -11.65 -1.66
CA MET A 105 -22.27 -11.90 -2.62
C MET A 105 -22.68 -11.42 -4.01
N ARG A 106 -21.81 -10.65 -4.67
CA ARG A 106 -22.08 -10.20 -6.06
C ARG A 106 -22.08 -11.37 -7.04
N TYR A 107 -21.19 -12.35 -6.80
CA TYR A 107 -21.10 -13.62 -7.51
C TYR A 107 -21.04 -14.75 -6.49
N PRO A 108 -22.17 -15.36 -6.10
CA PRO A 108 -22.23 -16.42 -5.11
C PRO A 108 -21.30 -17.59 -5.49
N LEU A 109 -20.57 -18.11 -4.51
CA LEU A 109 -19.62 -19.23 -4.69
C LEU A 109 -20.24 -20.58 -4.33
N ILE A 110 -21.36 -20.55 -3.64
CA ILE A 110 -22.12 -21.75 -3.24
C ILE A 110 -23.53 -21.62 -3.82
N ASP A 111 -24.01 -22.71 -4.38
CA ASP A 111 -25.38 -22.91 -4.84
C ASP A 111 -26.16 -23.63 -3.73
N GLY A 112 -27.03 -22.86 -3.06
CA GLY A 112 -27.81 -23.29 -1.90
C GLY A 112 -29.22 -23.72 -2.28
N HIS A 113 -29.75 -24.76 -1.59
CA HIS A 113 -31.11 -25.22 -1.71
C HIS A 113 -31.78 -25.30 -0.34
N GLY A 114 -32.87 -24.56 -0.18
CA GLY A 114 -33.58 -24.34 1.10
C GLY A 114 -33.55 -22.88 1.55
N ASN A 115 -33.76 -22.63 2.84
CA ASN A 115 -33.75 -21.29 3.41
C ASN A 115 -32.32 -20.93 3.89
N PHE A 116 -31.70 -20.02 3.17
CA PHE A 116 -30.37 -19.43 3.49
C PHE A 116 -30.49 -18.02 4.08
N GLY A 117 -31.62 -17.65 4.65
CA GLY A 117 -31.87 -16.32 5.16
C GLY A 117 -32.49 -15.40 4.10
N SER A 118 -32.85 -14.18 4.51
CA SER A 118 -33.48 -13.18 3.65
C SER A 118 -32.91 -11.77 3.90
N VAL A 119 -33.23 -10.83 3.01
CA VAL A 119 -32.94 -9.39 3.16
C VAL A 119 -33.70 -8.80 4.37
N ASP A 120 -34.76 -9.47 4.85
CA ASP A 120 -35.50 -9.10 6.06
C ASP A 120 -34.72 -9.41 7.36
N GLY A 121 -33.57 -10.09 7.24
CA GLY A 121 -32.76 -10.50 8.38
C GLY A 121 -33.23 -11.80 9.03
N ASP A 122 -34.08 -12.57 8.34
CA ASP A 122 -34.41 -13.91 8.80
C ASP A 122 -33.16 -14.79 8.84
N PRO A 123 -32.94 -15.57 9.90
CA PRO A 123 -31.84 -16.49 9.98
C PRO A 123 -32.01 -17.65 9.00
N PRO A 124 -30.91 -18.28 8.54
CA PRO A 124 -30.98 -19.49 7.75
C PRO A 124 -31.58 -20.63 8.58
N ALA A 125 -32.22 -21.59 7.90
CA ALA A 125 -32.61 -22.83 8.54
C ALA A 125 -31.39 -23.62 9.03
N ALA A 126 -31.53 -24.43 10.07
CA ALA A 126 -30.44 -25.22 10.60
C ALA A 126 -29.80 -26.11 9.50
N TYR A 127 -28.43 -26.26 9.55
CA TYR A 127 -27.63 -26.93 8.51
C TYR A 127 -28.03 -28.39 8.20
N ARG A 128 -28.80 -29.02 9.08
CA ARG A 128 -29.38 -30.37 8.84
C ARG A 128 -30.54 -30.36 7.82
N TYR A 129 -31.17 -29.21 7.59
CA TYR A 129 -32.28 -29.05 6.63
C TYR A 129 -31.81 -28.51 5.29
N THR A 130 -30.84 -27.56 5.28
CA THR A 130 -30.33 -26.93 4.07
C THR A 130 -29.38 -27.86 3.31
N GLU A 131 -29.32 -27.69 2.00
CA GLU A 131 -28.43 -28.41 1.09
C GLU A 131 -27.59 -27.42 0.27
N ALA A 132 -26.39 -27.81 -0.08
CA ALA A 132 -25.50 -26.96 -0.86
C ALA A 132 -24.60 -27.78 -1.80
N ARG A 133 -24.15 -27.14 -2.86
CA ARG A 133 -23.05 -27.56 -3.74
C ARG A 133 -22.27 -26.34 -4.19
N MET A 134 -21.10 -26.53 -4.79
CA MET A 134 -20.36 -25.41 -5.36
C MET A 134 -21.14 -24.78 -6.52
N ALA A 135 -21.12 -23.44 -6.59
CA ALA A 135 -21.59 -22.71 -7.76
C ALA A 135 -20.65 -22.94 -8.97
N LYS A 136 -21.14 -22.72 -10.19
CA LYS A 136 -20.33 -22.92 -11.42
C LYS A 136 -19.05 -22.08 -11.42
N ILE A 137 -19.10 -20.83 -11.01
CA ILE A 137 -17.96 -19.91 -10.94
C ILE A 137 -16.91 -20.35 -9.92
N ALA A 138 -17.32 -21.00 -8.81
CA ALA A 138 -16.42 -21.47 -7.78
C ALA A 138 -15.42 -22.53 -8.29
N SER A 139 -15.76 -23.27 -9.35
CA SER A 139 -14.83 -24.22 -9.95
C SER A 139 -13.60 -23.55 -10.58
N GLU A 140 -13.70 -22.26 -10.97
CA GLU A 140 -12.59 -21.48 -11.52
C GLU A 140 -11.58 -21.02 -10.43
N LEU A 141 -11.97 -21.13 -9.15
CA LEU A 141 -11.06 -20.88 -8.02
C LEU A 141 -10.10 -22.04 -7.77
N LEU A 142 -10.46 -23.24 -8.25
CA LEU A 142 -9.76 -24.50 -7.94
C LEU A 142 -9.14 -25.16 -9.17
N LYS A 143 -9.33 -24.53 -10.34
CA LYS A 143 -8.80 -25.07 -11.59
C LYS A 143 -7.27 -25.12 -11.50
N ASP A 144 -6.72 -26.24 -11.94
CA ASP A 144 -5.28 -26.51 -11.89
C ASP A 144 -4.65 -26.65 -10.48
N ILE A 145 -5.44 -26.77 -9.39
CA ILE A 145 -4.92 -26.93 -8.02
C ILE A 145 -4.02 -28.19 -7.85
N LYS A 146 -4.22 -29.21 -8.69
CA LYS A 146 -3.44 -30.47 -8.68
C LYS A 146 -2.15 -30.39 -9.51
N LYS A 147 -1.86 -29.22 -10.11
CA LYS A 147 -0.70 -29.02 -11.00
C LYS A 147 0.43 -28.23 -10.35
N ASP A 148 0.61 -28.35 -9.05
CA ASP A 148 1.66 -27.65 -8.28
C ASP A 148 1.66 -26.13 -8.46
N THR A 149 0.48 -25.53 -8.65
CA THR A 149 0.30 -24.10 -8.90
C THR A 149 0.42 -23.23 -7.66
N ILE A 150 0.26 -23.82 -6.49
CA ILE A 150 0.20 -23.16 -5.18
C ILE A 150 1.09 -23.87 -4.15
N ASP A 151 1.31 -23.18 -3.03
CA ASP A 151 2.01 -23.77 -1.88
C ASP A 151 1.01 -24.43 -0.93
N TRP A 152 1.45 -25.50 -0.29
CA TRP A 152 0.66 -26.29 0.65
C TRP A 152 1.19 -26.09 2.07
N GLY A 153 0.29 -26.00 3.03
CA GLY A 153 0.59 -25.96 4.46
C GLY A 153 0.03 -27.20 5.15
N LYS A 154 0.43 -27.41 6.40
CA LYS A 154 -0.18 -28.42 7.24
C LYS A 154 -1.45 -27.91 7.90
N ASN A 155 -2.43 -28.80 8.08
CA ASN A 155 -3.62 -28.49 8.85
C ASN A 155 -3.30 -28.40 10.36
N TYR A 156 -4.29 -28.13 11.20
CA TYR A 156 -4.13 -27.88 12.65
C TYR A 156 -3.51 -29.06 13.46
N ASP A 157 -3.55 -30.29 12.96
CA ASP A 157 -3.00 -31.51 13.61
C ASP A 157 -1.82 -32.13 12.83
N ASP A 158 -1.29 -31.43 11.85
CA ASP A 158 -0.16 -31.79 10.98
C ASP A 158 -0.34 -33.10 10.16
N LYS A 159 -1.57 -33.63 10.06
CA LYS A 159 -1.84 -34.88 9.35
C LYS A 159 -2.23 -34.70 7.90
N LEU A 160 -2.86 -33.61 7.55
CA LEU A 160 -3.35 -33.33 6.21
C LEU A 160 -2.69 -32.07 5.66
N ASP A 161 -2.61 -31.99 4.34
CA ASP A 161 -2.18 -30.78 3.66
C ASP A 161 -3.39 -29.92 3.30
N GLU A 162 -3.30 -28.61 3.53
CA GLU A 162 -4.28 -27.63 3.10
C GLU A 162 -3.66 -26.58 2.20
N PRO A 163 -4.41 -25.99 1.24
CA PRO A 163 -3.89 -24.97 0.37
C PRO A 163 -3.70 -23.67 1.14
N THR A 164 -2.51 -23.04 1.03
CA THR A 164 -2.26 -21.73 1.64
C THR A 164 -3.01 -20.61 0.90
N VAL A 165 -3.25 -20.81 -0.40
CA VAL A 165 -4.01 -19.92 -1.30
C VAL A 165 -4.65 -20.76 -2.39
N LEU A 166 -5.75 -20.31 -3.01
CA LEU A 166 -6.37 -20.99 -4.15
C LEU A 166 -5.81 -20.45 -5.49
N PRO A 167 -5.67 -21.30 -6.54
CA PRO A 167 -5.19 -20.87 -7.86
C PRO A 167 -6.31 -20.22 -8.68
N VAL A 168 -6.86 -19.12 -8.16
CA VAL A 168 -8.04 -18.43 -8.68
C VAL A 168 -7.82 -17.89 -10.10
N LYS A 169 -8.78 -18.07 -11.01
CA LYS A 169 -8.73 -17.55 -12.39
C LYS A 169 -9.45 -16.21 -12.59
N PHE A 170 -10.09 -15.68 -11.55
CA PHE A 170 -10.72 -14.36 -11.60
C PHE A 170 -10.38 -13.59 -10.31
N PRO A 171 -10.37 -12.24 -10.32
CA PRO A 171 -9.95 -11.41 -9.20
C PRO A 171 -11.00 -11.34 -8.10
N ASN A 172 -11.21 -12.46 -7.39
CA ASN A 172 -12.28 -12.65 -6.41
C ASN A 172 -12.28 -11.60 -5.30
N LEU A 173 -11.13 -11.08 -4.89
CA LEU A 173 -11.05 -10.01 -3.89
C LEU A 173 -11.84 -8.76 -4.31
N LEU A 174 -11.70 -8.32 -5.55
CA LEU A 174 -12.44 -7.16 -6.08
C LEU A 174 -13.88 -7.52 -6.44
N VAL A 175 -14.07 -8.66 -7.08
CA VAL A 175 -15.37 -9.07 -7.63
C VAL A 175 -16.41 -9.32 -6.54
N ASN A 176 -16.03 -10.01 -5.47
CA ASN A 176 -16.92 -10.31 -4.33
C ASN A 176 -16.68 -9.42 -3.11
N GLY A 177 -15.55 -8.73 -3.05
CA GLY A 177 -15.18 -7.95 -1.88
C GLY A 177 -14.84 -8.80 -0.65
N SER A 178 -14.59 -8.14 0.47
CA SER A 178 -14.38 -8.79 1.77
C SER A 178 -14.64 -7.82 2.91
N VAL A 179 -15.34 -8.27 3.95
CA VAL A 179 -15.59 -7.50 5.18
C VAL A 179 -15.03 -8.27 6.36
N GLY A 180 -14.19 -7.65 7.19
CA GLY A 180 -13.58 -8.31 8.34
C GLY A 180 -13.16 -7.34 9.43
N ILE A 181 -13.33 -7.75 10.70
CA ILE A 181 -12.91 -6.99 11.87
C ILE A 181 -11.82 -7.79 12.57
N ALA A 182 -10.66 -7.19 12.74
CA ALA A 182 -9.51 -7.77 13.42
C ALA A 182 -9.11 -6.91 14.61
N VAL A 183 -8.04 -7.29 15.31
CA VAL A 183 -7.49 -6.49 16.41
C VAL A 183 -6.73 -5.29 15.84
N GLY A 184 -7.20 -4.08 16.15
CA GLY A 184 -6.57 -2.83 15.71
C GLY A 184 -6.75 -2.48 14.23
N MET A 185 -7.38 -3.34 13.42
CA MET A 185 -7.61 -3.13 11.99
C MET A 185 -8.97 -3.69 11.56
N ALA A 186 -9.52 -3.11 10.49
CA ALA A 186 -10.70 -3.65 9.83
C ALA A 186 -10.52 -3.58 8.32
N THR A 187 -11.12 -4.51 7.59
CA THR A 187 -11.20 -4.45 6.13
C THR A 187 -12.66 -4.38 5.70
N ASN A 188 -12.92 -3.57 4.70
CA ASN A 188 -14.22 -3.48 4.05
C ASN A 188 -14.00 -3.14 2.57
N ILE A 189 -13.74 -4.16 1.77
CA ILE A 189 -13.52 -4.06 0.32
C ILE A 189 -14.88 -4.32 -0.34
N PRO A 190 -15.47 -3.34 -1.04
CA PRO A 190 -16.75 -3.52 -1.71
C PRO A 190 -16.62 -4.43 -2.93
N PRO A 191 -17.72 -5.11 -3.34
CA PRO A 191 -17.76 -5.89 -4.57
C PRO A 191 -17.78 -5.00 -5.82
N HIS A 192 -17.33 -5.57 -6.98
CA HIS A 192 -17.23 -4.89 -8.26
C HIS A 192 -17.80 -5.77 -9.39
N ASN A 193 -18.15 -5.14 -10.50
CA ASN A 193 -18.58 -5.85 -11.69
C ASN A 193 -17.43 -6.64 -12.33
N LEU A 194 -17.68 -7.92 -12.67
CA LEU A 194 -16.66 -8.80 -13.22
C LEU A 194 -16.11 -8.30 -14.57
N ASN A 195 -16.98 -7.80 -15.45
CA ASN A 195 -16.59 -7.29 -16.76
C ASN A 195 -15.62 -6.11 -16.63
N GLU A 196 -15.98 -5.15 -15.76
CA GLU A 196 -15.18 -3.96 -15.50
C GLU A 196 -13.78 -4.29 -14.93
N VAL A 197 -13.71 -5.23 -14.00
CA VAL A 197 -12.44 -5.63 -13.40
C VAL A 197 -11.58 -6.43 -14.39
N CYS A 198 -12.18 -7.31 -15.19
CA CYS A 198 -11.46 -8.04 -16.24
C CYS A 198 -10.88 -7.07 -17.29
N ASP A 199 -11.66 -6.09 -17.77
CA ASP A 199 -11.19 -5.09 -18.72
C ASP A 199 -10.05 -4.22 -18.16
N ALA A 200 -10.16 -3.85 -16.88
CA ALA A 200 -9.11 -3.09 -16.19
C ALA A 200 -7.80 -3.89 -16.05
N ILE A 201 -7.88 -5.20 -15.78
CA ILE A 201 -6.69 -6.06 -15.73
C ILE A 201 -6.02 -6.14 -17.10
N VAL A 202 -6.80 -6.33 -18.18
CA VAL A 202 -6.28 -6.34 -19.56
C VAL A 202 -5.59 -5.01 -19.87
N ALA A 203 -6.26 -3.87 -19.60
CA ALA A 203 -5.70 -2.54 -19.82
C ALA A 203 -4.39 -2.31 -19.03
N ARG A 204 -4.34 -2.75 -17.76
CA ARG A 204 -3.14 -2.66 -16.93
C ARG A 204 -1.98 -3.52 -17.42
N MET A 205 -2.28 -4.68 -18.01
CA MET A 205 -1.28 -5.56 -18.63
C MET A 205 -0.74 -5.00 -19.94
N ASP A 206 -1.61 -4.33 -20.73
CA ASP A 206 -1.22 -3.69 -21.99
C ASP A 206 -0.34 -2.45 -21.75
N ASN A 207 -0.67 -1.66 -20.74
CA ASN A 207 0.08 -0.48 -20.35
C ASN A 207 0.43 -0.52 -18.85
N PRO A 208 1.57 -1.11 -18.44
CA PRO A 208 2.00 -1.18 -17.04
C PRO A 208 2.25 0.19 -16.38
N GLU A 209 2.36 1.25 -17.16
CA GLU A 209 2.52 2.63 -16.67
C GLU A 209 1.18 3.38 -16.55
N CYS A 210 0.04 2.75 -16.90
CA CYS A 210 -1.26 3.39 -16.81
C CYS A 210 -1.56 3.83 -15.37
N GLY A 211 -2.04 5.08 -15.26
CA GLY A 211 -2.42 5.65 -13.96
C GLY A 211 -3.81 5.19 -13.53
N ILE A 212 -4.18 5.55 -12.31
CA ILE A 212 -5.49 5.19 -11.76
C ILE A 212 -6.65 5.84 -12.54
N GLU A 213 -6.45 7.03 -13.12
CA GLU A 213 -7.46 7.72 -13.94
C GLU A 213 -7.80 6.95 -15.23
N GLU A 214 -6.84 6.24 -15.81
CA GLU A 214 -7.09 5.36 -16.94
C GLU A 214 -7.88 4.13 -16.51
N ILE A 215 -7.54 3.54 -15.37
CA ILE A 215 -8.26 2.39 -14.81
C ILE A 215 -9.71 2.73 -14.43
N LEU A 216 -9.97 3.96 -13.96
CA LEU A 216 -11.31 4.45 -13.66
C LEU A 216 -12.24 4.54 -14.89
N GLN A 217 -11.70 4.53 -16.10
CA GLN A 217 -12.51 4.42 -17.32
C GLN A 217 -13.14 3.03 -17.47
N TYR A 218 -12.50 2.00 -16.93
CA TYR A 218 -12.96 0.61 -16.91
C TYR A 218 -13.74 0.29 -15.64
N ILE A 219 -13.16 0.50 -14.45
CA ILE A 219 -13.82 0.29 -13.15
C ILE A 219 -14.46 1.60 -12.70
N LYS A 220 -15.74 1.76 -12.97
CA LYS A 220 -16.48 3.00 -12.65
C LYS A 220 -16.70 3.18 -11.15
N GLY A 221 -16.78 2.08 -10.39
CA GLY A 221 -17.06 2.08 -8.97
C GLY A 221 -17.49 0.72 -8.47
N PRO A 222 -17.79 0.56 -7.17
CA PRO A 222 -18.38 -0.66 -6.63
C PRO A 222 -19.69 -1.03 -7.32
N ASP A 223 -20.00 -2.32 -7.34
CA ASP A 223 -21.22 -2.89 -7.90
C ASP A 223 -21.85 -3.85 -6.89
N PHE A 224 -22.84 -3.37 -6.15
CA PHE A 224 -23.44 -4.09 -5.04
C PHE A 224 -24.49 -5.11 -5.52
N PRO A 225 -24.60 -6.28 -4.88
CA PRO A 225 -25.57 -7.29 -5.25
C PRO A 225 -27.03 -6.81 -5.15
N THR A 226 -27.33 -5.90 -4.22
CA THR A 226 -28.67 -5.32 -4.00
C THR A 226 -28.97 -4.10 -4.88
N GLY A 227 -28.07 -3.75 -5.82
CA GLY A 227 -28.24 -2.59 -6.68
C GLY A 227 -28.06 -1.26 -5.94
N GLY A 228 -29.02 -0.36 -6.08
CA GLY A 228 -29.00 0.98 -5.49
C GLY A 228 -28.24 1.99 -6.34
N ILE A 229 -28.12 3.21 -5.82
CA ILE A 229 -27.51 4.36 -6.51
C ILE A 229 -26.36 4.92 -5.65
N ILE A 230 -25.15 4.91 -6.18
CA ILE A 230 -24.01 5.59 -5.56
C ILE A 230 -24.13 7.08 -5.85
N MET A 231 -24.05 7.90 -4.80
CA MET A 231 -24.10 9.35 -4.93
C MET A 231 -22.70 9.92 -4.96
N GLY A 232 -22.30 10.45 -6.15
CA GLY A 232 -21.03 11.11 -6.36
C GLY A 232 -19.83 10.19 -6.60
N TYR A 233 -18.77 10.74 -7.21
CA TYR A 233 -17.54 10.02 -7.54
C TYR A 233 -16.41 10.21 -6.52
N SER A 234 -16.49 11.23 -5.69
CA SER A 234 -15.41 11.60 -4.75
C SER A 234 -15.04 10.50 -3.78
N GLY A 235 -16.06 9.83 -3.19
CA GLY A 235 -15.84 8.70 -2.28
C GLY A 235 -15.18 7.50 -2.96
N ILE A 236 -15.54 7.22 -4.23
CA ILE A 236 -14.94 6.16 -5.05
C ILE A 236 -13.48 6.49 -5.33
N ARG A 237 -13.20 7.71 -5.81
CA ARG A 237 -11.83 8.17 -6.09
C ARG A 237 -10.96 8.09 -4.84
N SER A 238 -11.42 8.66 -3.71
CA SER A 238 -10.69 8.57 -2.45
C SER A 238 -10.34 7.13 -2.09
N ALA A 239 -11.30 6.20 -2.18
CA ALA A 239 -11.09 4.79 -1.88
C ALA A 239 -10.01 4.15 -2.77
N TYR A 240 -10.05 4.41 -4.07
CA TYR A 240 -9.16 3.78 -5.04
C TYR A 240 -7.75 4.35 -5.04
N TYR A 241 -7.60 5.66 -4.75
CA TYR A 241 -6.30 6.32 -4.62
C TYR A 241 -5.58 6.00 -3.32
N THR A 242 -6.32 5.94 -2.21
CA THR A 242 -5.70 5.88 -0.87
C THR A 242 -5.95 4.56 -0.15
N GLY A 243 -6.80 3.68 -0.68
CA GLY A 243 -7.29 2.50 0.02
C GLY A 243 -8.34 2.79 1.09
N ARG A 244 -8.80 4.07 1.23
CA ARG A 244 -9.87 4.46 2.15
C ARG A 244 -10.83 5.47 1.52
N GLY A 245 -12.12 5.31 1.78
CA GLY A 245 -13.14 6.21 1.28
C GLY A 245 -14.49 6.03 1.96
N LYS A 246 -15.39 6.97 1.70
CA LYS A 246 -16.78 6.91 2.17
C LYS A 246 -17.68 7.04 0.94
N ILE A 247 -18.50 6.05 0.68
CA ILE A 247 -19.42 6.01 -0.47
C ILE A 247 -20.84 6.13 0.06
N THR A 248 -21.57 7.15 -0.40
CA THR A 248 -23.00 7.29 -0.08
C THR A 248 -23.82 6.45 -1.04
N LEU A 249 -24.56 5.51 -0.51
CA LEU A 249 -25.42 4.60 -1.27
C LEU A 249 -26.89 4.87 -0.93
N ARG A 250 -27.72 5.08 -1.95
CA ARG A 250 -29.17 5.25 -1.86
C ARG A 250 -29.89 4.03 -2.39
N GLY A 251 -31.04 3.72 -1.78
CA GLY A 251 -32.02 2.81 -2.36
C GLY A 251 -32.71 3.45 -3.59
N LYS A 252 -33.08 2.63 -4.53
CA LYS A 252 -33.82 3.06 -5.73
C LYS A 252 -35.29 3.24 -5.38
N ALA A 253 -35.79 4.46 -5.58
CA ALA A 253 -37.16 4.82 -5.28
C ALA A 253 -37.78 5.58 -6.46
N GLU A 254 -39.03 5.26 -6.75
CA GLU A 254 -39.85 5.90 -7.80
C GLU A 254 -41.08 6.56 -7.19
N ILE A 255 -41.42 7.75 -7.65
CA ILE A 255 -42.66 8.43 -7.27
C ILE A 255 -43.69 8.15 -8.36
N VAL A 256 -44.80 7.54 -7.97
CA VAL A 256 -45.92 7.23 -8.86
C VAL A 256 -47.11 8.07 -8.42
N GLU A 257 -47.64 8.89 -9.35
CA GLU A 257 -48.83 9.72 -9.13
C GLU A 257 -50.06 9.06 -9.76
N GLU A 258 -51.05 8.70 -8.89
CA GLU A 258 -52.33 8.16 -9.33
C GLU A 258 -53.47 9.10 -8.91
N GLY A 259 -53.85 10.00 -9.81
CA GLY A 259 -54.86 11.01 -9.52
C GLY A 259 -54.45 12.00 -8.42
N ASN A 260 -55.20 12.05 -7.31
CA ASN A 260 -54.86 12.91 -6.16
C ASN A 260 -54.05 12.20 -5.08
N HIS A 261 -53.50 11.03 -5.36
CA HIS A 261 -52.65 10.27 -4.44
C HIS A 261 -51.29 10.00 -5.04
N SER A 262 -50.22 10.27 -4.29
CA SER A 262 -48.86 9.91 -4.67
C SER A 262 -48.41 8.73 -3.81
N ARG A 263 -47.59 7.84 -4.43
CA ARG A 263 -46.93 6.72 -3.77
C ARG A 263 -45.42 6.81 -4.03
N ILE A 264 -44.63 6.45 -3.04
CA ILE A 264 -43.21 6.21 -3.22
C ILE A 264 -42.98 4.71 -3.19
N ILE A 265 -42.47 4.15 -4.27
CA ILE A 265 -42.19 2.73 -4.43
C ILE A 265 -40.67 2.53 -4.39
N VAL A 266 -40.17 1.74 -3.41
CA VAL A 266 -38.78 1.39 -3.30
C VAL A 266 -38.57 -0.02 -3.81
N THR A 267 -37.72 -0.17 -4.82
CA THR A 267 -37.43 -1.46 -5.46
C THR A 267 -36.02 -2.00 -5.08
N GLU A 268 -35.13 -1.14 -4.61
CA GLU A 268 -33.78 -1.54 -4.17
C GLU A 268 -33.41 -0.78 -2.88
N ILE A 269 -32.74 -1.46 -1.96
CA ILE A 269 -32.24 -0.89 -0.71
C ILE A 269 -30.71 -0.91 -0.68
N PRO A 270 -30.07 -0.02 0.09
CA PRO A 270 -28.62 -0.02 0.21
C PRO A 270 -28.05 -1.35 0.70
N TYR A 271 -26.85 -1.68 0.22
CA TYR A 271 -26.15 -2.92 0.58
C TYR A 271 -25.99 -3.08 2.10
N MET A 272 -26.21 -4.26 2.62
CA MET A 272 -26.16 -4.63 4.04
C MET A 272 -27.26 -3.99 4.91
N VAL A 273 -28.23 -3.32 4.35
CA VAL A 273 -29.40 -2.81 5.09
C VAL A 273 -30.44 -3.91 5.25
N ASN A 274 -30.97 -4.05 6.46
CA ASN A 274 -32.07 -4.96 6.78
C ASN A 274 -33.41 -4.28 6.46
N LYS A 275 -34.20 -4.89 5.56
CA LYS A 275 -35.49 -4.35 5.09
C LYS A 275 -36.50 -4.20 6.21
N SER A 276 -36.70 -5.23 7.03
CA SER A 276 -37.68 -5.20 8.15
C SER A 276 -37.31 -4.10 9.16
N LYS A 277 -36.04 -3.94 9.51
CA LYS A 277 -35.57 -2.87 10.40
C LYS A 277 -35.77 -1.48 9.81
N LEU A 278 -35.57 -1.32 8.50
CA LEU A 278 -35.83 -0.08 7.77
C LEU A 278 -37.32 0.31 7.89
N LEU A 279 -38.22 -0.64 7.67
CA LEU A 279 -39.68 -0.43 7.79
C LEU A 279 -40.07 -0.08 9.22
N GLU A 280 -39.55 -0.82 10.20
CA GLU A 280 -39.82 -0.57 11.63
C GLU A 280 -39.35 0.83 12.05
N THR A 281 -38.11 1.21 11.66
CA THR A 281 -37.56 2.54 11.94
C THR A 281 -38.40 3.65 11.30
N THR A 282 -38.84 3.45 10.05
CA THR A 282 -39.76 4.39 9.38
C THR A 282 -41.08 4.52 10.11
N GLY A 283 -41.67 3.40 10.53
CA GLY A 283 -42.91 3.39 11.32
C GLY A 283 -42.76 4.13 12.66
N GLN A 284 -41.59 4.03 13.32
CA GLN A 284 -41.31 4.78 14.53
C GLN A 284 -41.21 6.28 14.25
N LEU A 285 -40.46 6.69 13.20
CA LEU A 285 -40.33 8.09 12.81
C LEU A 285 -41.66 8.75 12.40
N MET A 286 -42.60 7.95 11.87
CA MET A 286 -43.97 8.39 11.60
C MET A 286 -44.74 8.64 12.91
N ARG A 287 -44.66 7.74 13.89
CA ARG A 287 -45.29 7.88 15.22
C ARG A 287 -44.71 9.11 15.96
N ASP A 288 -43.41 9.32 15.87
CA ASP A 288 -42.73 10.45 16.51
C ASP A 288 -42.90 11.78 15.74
N LYS A 289 -43.70 11.77 14.65
CA LYS A 289 -43.96 12.92 13.78
C LYS A 289 -42.70 13.59 13.18
N ARG A 290 -41.63 12.86 13.09
CA ARG A 290 -40.38 13.33 12.41
C ARG A 290 -40.51 13.21 10.88
N ILE A 291 -41.24 12.20 10.41
CA ILE A 291 -41.63 12.08 9.00
C ILE A 291 -43.15 12.17 8.95
N GLU A 292 -43.66 13.29 8.44
CA GLU A 292 -45.07 13.52 8.19
C GLU A 292 -45.39 13.38 6.71
N GLY A 293 -46.66 13.10 6.39
CA GLY A 293 -47.12 13.01 5.01
C GLY A 293 -47.33 11.57 4.52
N ILE A 294 -46.86 10.55 5.22
CA ILE A 294 -47.14 9.16 4.91
C ILE A 294 -48.49 8.75 5.57
N SER A 295 -49.37 8.14 4.80
CA SER A 295 -50.66 7.59 5.29
C SER A 295 -50.55 6.13 5.65
N ASN A 296 -49.82 5.35 4.85
CA ASN A 296 -49.66 3.91 5.03
C ASN A 296 -48.28 3.44 4.54
N LEU A 297 -47.79 2.35 5.13
CA LEU A 297 -46.52 1.71 4.78
C LEU A 297 -46.75 0.21 4.62
N ARG A 298 -46.44 -0.33 3.43
CA ARG A 298 -46.64 -1.74 3.13
C ARG A 298 -45.40 -2.35 2.51
N ASP A 299 -45.15 -3.58 2.86
CA ASP A 299 -44.20 -4.45 2.14
C ASP A 299 -44.98 -5.33 1.17
N GLU A 300 -44.78 -5.13 -0.10
CA GLU A 300 -45.35 -5.87 -1.20
C GLU A 300 -44.31 -6.75 -1.93
N SER A 301 -43.14 -6.99 -1.26
CA SER A 301 -42.09 -7.83 -1.84
C SER A 301 -42.58 -9.27 -2.00
N ASP A 302 -42.27 -9.85 -3.16
CA ASP A 302 -42.63 -11.24 -3.50
C ASP A 302 -41.47 -11.94 -4.26
N LYS A 303 -41.75 -13.08 -4.92
CA LYS A 303 -40.77 -13.82 -5.74
C LYS A 303 -40.26 -13.05 -6.96
N ASP A 304 -41.00 -12.02 -7.40
CA ASP A 304 -40.65 -11.22 -8.60
C ASP A 304 -39.73 -10.03 -8.23
N GLY A 305 -39.58 -9.73 -6.92
CA GLY A 305 -38.65 -8.73 -6.45
C GLY A 305 -39.06 -7.98 -5.19
N MET A 306 -38.19 -7.09 -4.75
CA MET A 306 -38.44 -6.20 -3.62
C MET A 306 -39.36 -5.06 -4.03
N ARG A 307 -40.35 -4.78 -3.18
CA ARG A 307 -41.33 -3.70 -3.39
C ARG A 307 -41.84 -3.16 -2.06
N ILE A 308 -41.32 -2.02 -1.61
CA ILE A 308 -41.79 -1.28 -0.44
C ILE A 308 -42.65 -0.12 -0.94
N VAL A 309 -43.87 0.03 -0.43
CA VAL A 309 -44.81 1.09 -0.85
C VAL A 309 -45.13 2.01 0.31
N TYR A 310 -44.77 3.30 0.14
CA TYR A 310 -45.19 4.39 1.01
C TYR A 310 -46.35 5.15 0.36
N GLU A 311 -47.53 5.01 0.91
CA GLU A 311 -48.70 5.79 0.46
C GLU A 311 -48.69 7.16 1.11
N LEU A 312 -48.82 8.21 0.34
CA LEU A 312 -48.83 9.58 0.84
C LEU A 312 -50.22 10.11 1.11
N LYS A 313 -50.31 11.05 2.03
CA LYS A 313 -51.55 11.82 2.26
C LYS A 313 -51.79 12.77 1.07
N ARG A 314 -53.05 13.21 0.92
CA ARG A 314 -53.42 14.20 -0.11
C ARG A 314 -52.61 15.50 0.09
N ASP A 315 -52.27 16.15 -1.00
CA ASP A 315 -51.61 17.46 -1.04
C ASP A 315 -50.18 17.48 -0.40
N VAL A 316 -49.54 16.34 -0.24
CA VAL A 316 -48.15 16.23 0.24
C VAL A 316 -47.21 16.12 -0.93
N ASN A 317 -46.13 16.94 -0.91
CA ASN A 317 -45.06 16.85 -1.90
C ASN A 317 -44.22 15.56 -1.67
N ALA A 318 -44.33 14.62 -2.61
CA ALA A 318 -43.67 13.32 -2.54
C ALA A 318 -42.14 13.42 -2.48
N GLN A 319 -41.57 14.41 -3.18
CA GLN A 319 -40.10 14.63 -3.17
C GLN A 319 -39.59 15.04 -1.80
N VAL A 320 -40.36 15.87 -1.08
CA VAL A 320 -39.98 16.29 0.29
C VAL A 320 -40.02 15.09 1.25
N VAL A 321 -41.02 14.22 1.11
CA VAL A 321 -41.09 13.00 1.93
C VAL A 321 -39.94 12.04 1.59
N LEU A 322 -39.65 11.85 0.30
CA LEU A 322 -38.52 11.03 -0.13
C LEU A 322 -37.18 11.53 0.42
N ASN A 323 -36.96 12.85 0.36
CA ASN A 323 -35.74 13.46 0.93
C ASN A 323 -35.64 13.27 2.46
N LYS A 324 -36.79 13.29 3.18
CA LYS A 324 -36.81 12.97 4.61
C LYS A 324 -36.52 11.49 4.87
N LEU A 325 -37.01 10.59 4.03
CA LEU A 325 -36.69 9.15 4.12
C LEU A 325 -35.17 8.94 3.93
N TYR A 326 -34.55 9.56 2.94
CA TYR A 326 -33.10 9.50 2.76
C TYR A 326 -32.31 10.09 3.93
N SER A 327 -32.81 11.16 4.55
CA SER A 327 -32.08 11.84 5.64
C SER A 327 -32.22 11.15 7.01
N PHE A 328 -33.35 10.48 7.28
CA PHE A 328 -33.65 9.97 8.61
C PHE A 328 -33.65 8.44 8.70
N THR A 329 -33.55 7.73 7.58
CA THR A 329 -33.56 6.26 7.54
C THR A 329 -32.37 5.69 6.78
N GLN A 330 -32.17 4.39 6.89
CA GLN A 330 -31.15 3.67 6.13
C GLN A 330 -31.50 3.47 4.63
N LEU A 331 -32.52 4.16 4.12
CA LEU A 331 -32.77 4.21 2.67
C LEU A 331 -31.62 4.95 1.93
N GLN A 332 -30.87 5.78 2.65
CA GLN A 332 -29.54 6.24 2.28
C GLN A 332 -28.58 5.90 3.42
N ASP A 333 -27.47 5.25 3.11
CA ASP A 333 -26.44 4.89 4.08
C ASP A 333 -25.05 5.14 3.52
N THR A 334 -24.05 5.15 4.39
CA THR A 334 -22.66 5.36 4.01
C THR A 334 -21.86 4.07 4.15
N VAL A 335 -21.32 3.59 3.04
CA VAL A 335 -20.38 2.47 3.01
C VAL A 335 -18.97 2.99 3.18
N GLY A 336 -18.34 2.71 4.33
CA GLY A 336 -16.94 3.01 4.56
C GLY A 336 -16.06 1.98 3.85
N VAL A 337 -15.21 2.42 2.93
CA VAL A 337 -14.26 1.54 2.22
C VAL A 337 -12.93 1.54 2.93
N ILE A 338 -12.40 0.35 3.21
CA ILE A 338 -11.08 0.12 3.81
C ILE A 338 -10.45 -1.08 3.09
N MET A 339 -9.50 -0.82 2.20
CA MET A 339 -8.91 -1.85 1.35
C MET A 339 -7.64 -2.43 2.00
N ILE A 340 -7.83 -3.22 3.07
CA ILE A 340 -6.76 -3.93 3.75
C ILE A 340 -6.83 -5.42 3.40
N ALA A 341 -5.71 -5.99 2.94
CA ALA A 341 -5.56 -7.41 2.66
C ALA A 341 -4.16 -7.90 3.05
N LEU A 342 -4.00 -9.22 3.12
CA LEU A 342 -2.69 -9.84 3.38
C LEU A 342 -1.89 -9.90 2.08
N VAL A 343 -0.68 -9.31 2.11
CA VAL A 343 0.32 -9.43 1.04
C VAL A 343 1.52 -10.16 1.63
N ASN A 344 1.79 -11.37 1.16
CA ASN A 344 2.84 -12.24 1.70
C ASN A 344 2.74 -12.47 3.23
N GLY A 345 1.49 -12.58 3.75
CA GLY A 345 1.21 -12.79 5.17
C GLY A 345 1.21 -11.52 6.02
N GLU A 346 1.50 -10.35 5.47
CA GLU A 346 1.47 -9.06 6.16
C GLU A 346 0.24 -8.24 5.80
N PRO A 347 -0.49 -7.65 6.77
CA PRO A 347 -1.62 -6.77 6.49
C PRO A 347 -1.14 -5.44 5.89
N LYS A 348 -1.63 -5.11 4.69
CA LYS A 348 -1.31 -3.85 4.00
C LYS A 348 -2.59 -3.14 3.55
N GLN A 349 -2.61 -1.82 3.67
CA GLN A 349 -3.61 -0.98 3.03
C GLN A 349 -3.19 -0.80 1.57
N LEU A 350 -4.07 -1.16 0.65
CA LEU A 350 -3.79 -1.23 -0.77
C LEU A 350 -4.64 -0.22 -1.55
N THR A 351 -4.06 0.35 -2.57
CA THR A 351 -4.77 1.08 -3.62
C THR A 351 -5.38 0.10 -4.62
N LEU A 352 -6.29 0.57 -5.47
CA LEU A 352 -6.87 -0.26 -6.52
C LEU A 352 -5.79 -0.83 -7.47
N LEU A 353 -4.82 -0.01 -7.87
CA LEU A 353 -3.71 -0.43 -8.73
C LEU A 353 -2.87 -1.54 -8.09
N GLU A 354 -2.54 -1.41 -6.81
CA GLU A 354 -1.75 -2.43 -6.10
C GLU A 354 -2.50 -3.76 -6.00
N ILE A 355 -3.83 -3.76 -5.86
CA ILE A 355 -4.61 -4.99 -5.88
C ILE A 355 -4.56 -5.65 -7.26
N LEU A 356 -4.72 -4.87 -8.35
CA LEU A 356 -4.61 -5.38 -9.70
C LEU A 356 -3.22 -5.93 -10.00
N ASP A 357 -2.16 -5.22 -9.61
CA ASP A 357 -0.77 -5.64 -9.81
C ASP A 357 -0.44 -6.94 -9.05
N ASN A 358 -0.90 -7.08 -7.79
CA ASN A 358 -0.73 -8.32 -7.03
C ASN A 358 -1.47 -9.50 -7.68
N TYR A 359 -2.68 -9.27 -8.20
CA TYR A 359 -3.43 -10.29 -8.91
C TYR A 359 -2.70 -10.72 -10.20
N ILE A 360 -2.23 -9.77 -11.02
CA ILE A 360 -1.48 -10.06 -12.26
C ILE A 360 -0.20 -10.83 -11.95
N ALA A 361 0.56 -10.40 -10.94
CA ALA A 361 1.77 -11.11 -10.51
C ALA A 361 1.48 -12.55 -10.07
N PHE A 362 0.38 -12.75 -9.35
CA PHE A 362 -0.04 -14.09 -8.93
C PHE A 362 -0.48 -14.97 -10.12
N GLN A 363 -1.21 -14.42 -11.10
CA GLN A 363 -1.58 -15.13 -12.32
C GLN A 363 -0.35 -15.59 -13.11
N LYS A 364 0.65 -14.72 -13.26
CA LYS A 364 1.93 -15.11 -13.88
C LYS A 364 2.58 -16.28 -13.16
N GLN A 365 2.61 -16.25 -11.83
CA GLN A 365 3.16 -17.35 -11.03
C GLN A 365 2.38 -18.66 -11.24
N ILE A 366 1.05 -18.61 -11.24
CA ILE A 366 0.20 -19.79 -11.49
C ILE A 366 0.48 -20.40 -12.85
N ILE A 367 0.50 -19.58 -13.91
CA ILE A 367 0.72 -20.06 -15.28
C ILE A 367 2.12 -20.66 -15.43
N THR A 368 3.15 -20.00 -14.90
CA THR A 368 4.52 -20.50 -14.94
C THR A 368 4.63 -21.86 -14.23
N ARG A 369 4.08 -21.98 -13.02
CA ARG A 369 4.11 -23.24 -12.25
C ARG A 369 3.29 -24.35 -12.94
N ARG A 370 2.08 -24.01 -13.44
CA ARG A 370 1.24 -24.95 -14.21
C ARG A 370 1.98 -25.46 -15.43
N THR A 371 2.55 -24.56 -16.21
CA THR A 371 3.28 -24.90 -17.44
C THR A 371 4.52 -25.75 -17.13
N ALA A 372 5.26 -25.45 -16.06
CA ALA A 372 6.38 -26.27 -15.63
C ALA A 372 5.94 -27.67 -15.20
N PHE A 373 4.80 -27.80 -14.51
CA PHE A 373 4.24 -29.10 -14.16
C PHE A 373 3.80 -29.90 -15.40
N ASP A 374 3.06 -29.25 -16.32
CA ASP A 374 2.60 -29.88 -17.56
C ASP A 374 3.79 -30.25 -18.46
N LEU A 375 4.84 -29.43 -18.53
CA LEU A 375 6.09 -29.75 -19.21
C LEU A 375 6.77 -30.97 -18.62
N LYS A 376 6.86 -31.05 -17.27
CA LYS A 376 7.42 -32.22 -16.60
C LYS A 376 6.64 -33.51 -16.96
N LYS A 377 5.32 -33.46 -16.91
CA LYS A 377 4.44 -34.60 -17.26
C LYS A 377 4.53 -34.97 -18.74
N ALA A 378 4.60 -33.96 -19.61
CA ALA A 378 4.79 -34.21 -21.04
C ALA A 378 6.16 -34.87 -21.32
N ARG A 379 7.23 -34.44 -20.67
CA ARG A 379 8.56 -35.06 -20.78
C ARG A 379 8.57 -36.49 -20.23
N GLU A 380 7.98 -36.74 -19.07
CA GLU A 380 7.83 -38.10 -18.50
C GLU A 380 7.09 -39.02 -19.48
N ARG A 381 6.01 -38.55 -20.09
CA ARG A 381 5.24 -39.33 -21.08
C ARG A 381 6.01 -39.57 -22.38
N ALA A 382 6.66 -38.52 -22.92
CA ALA A 382 7.50 -38.61 -24.11
C ALA A 382 8.63 -39.63 -23.90
N HIS A 383 9.27 -39.60 -22.72
CA HIS A 383 10.32 -40.51 -22.35
C HIS A 383 9.86 -41.98 -22.41
N ILE A 384 8.67 -42.27 -21.85
CA ILE A 384 8.10 -43.63 -21.93
C ILE A 384 7.80 -44.04 -23.39
N LEU A 385 7.23 -43.14 -24.19
CA LEU A 385 6.91 -43.40 -25.60
C LEU A 385 8.15 -43.67 -26.46
N GLN A 386 9.27 -43.03 -26.18
CA GLN A 386 10.57 -43.33 -26.81
C GLN A 386 11.00 -44.77 -26.57
N GLY A 387 10.88 -45.22 -25.31
CA GLY A 387 11.15 -46.61 -24.96
C GLY A 387 10.23 -47.60 -25.68
N PHE A 388 8.94 -47.26 -25.81
CA PHE A 388 7.99 -48.07 -26.57
C PHE A 388 8.35 -48.13 -28.05
N LEU A 389 8.76 -47.04 -28.68
CA LEU A 389 9.16 -47.03 -30.07
C LEU A 389 10.38 -47.93 -30.30
N LEU A 390 11.41 -47.83 -29.42
CA LEU A 390 12.56 -48.70 -29.45
C LEU A 390 12.18 -50.19 -29.31
N ALA A 391 11.27 -50.49 -28.37
CA ALA A 391 10.80 -51.86 -28.13
C ALA A 391 10.01 -52.43 -29.32
N ILE A 392 9.17 -51.61 -29.97
CA ILE A 392 8.37 -52.03 -31.12
C ILE A 392 9.27 -52.26 -32.36
N ASP A 393 10.26 -51.38 -32.59
CA ASP A 393 11.20 -51.54 -33.69
C ASP A 393 12.14 -52.75 -33.55
N ASN A 394 12.33 -53.26 -32.30
CA ASN A 394 13.15 -54.41 -31.97
C ASN A 394 12.31 -55.50 -31.28
N ILE A 395 11.08 -55.73 -31.71
CA ILE A 395 10.08 -56.49 -30.99
C ILE A 395 10.48 -57.93 -30.77
N ASP A 396 11.07 -58.61 -31.76
CA ASP A 396 11.49 -60.01 -31.66
C ASP A 396 12.58 -60.24 -30.61
N GLU A 397 13.48 -59.26 -30.48
CA GLU A 397 14.57 -59.33 -29.53
C GLU A 397 14.05 -59.01 -28.10
N VAL A 398 13.14 -58.04 -27.93
CA VAL A 398 12.47 -57.77 -26.67
C VAL A 398 11.70 -59.02 -26.19
N ILE A 399 10.91 -59.65 -27.04
CA ILE A 399 10.16 -60.86 -26.70
C ILE A 399 11.08 -61.99 -26.30
N PHE A 400 12.18 -62.19 -27.02
CA PHE A 400 13.18 -63.21 -26.70
C PHE A 400 13.80 -62.95 -25.32
N ILE A 401 14.24 -61.72 -25.01
CA ILE A 401 14.84 -61.38 -23.72
C ILE A 401 13.83 -61.65 -22.61
N LEU A 402 12.61 -61.17 -22.73
CA LEU A 402 11.59 -61.31 -21.67
C LEU A 402 11.19 -62.75 -21.44
N ARG A 403 11.06 -63.54 -22.50
CA ARG A 403 10.71 -65.01 -22.39
C ARG A 403 11.81 -65.82 -21.81
N SER A 404 13.09 -65.42 -22.00
CA SER A 404 14.26 -66.15 -21.49
C SER A 404 14.69 -65.78 -20.10
N SER A 405 14.12 -64.73 -19.55
CA SER A 405 14.37 -64.19 -18.18
C SER A 405 13.55 -64.95 -17.16
N LYS A 406 14.13 -65.23 -15.96
CA LYS A 406 13.50 -65.96 -14.87
C LYS A 406 12.61 -65.11 -13.97
N SER A 407 12.82 -63.76 -13.99
CA SER A 407 12.07 -62.79 -13.20
C SER A 407 11.86 -61.50 -13.99
N VAL A 408 10.89 -60.73 -13.57
CA VAL A 408 10.63 -59.38 -14.12
C VAL A 408 11.87 -58.47 -14.00
N GLN A 409 12.55 -58.54 -12.84
CA GLN A 409 13.74 -57.75 -12.57
C GLN A 409 14.91 -58.12 -13.51
N GLU A 410 15.17 -59.43 -13.70
CA GLU A 410 16.17 -59.92 -14.66
C GLU A 410 15.86 -59.51 -16.10
N GLY A 411 14.55 -59.44 -16.44
CA GLY A 411 14.13 -59.03 -17.77
C GLY A 411 14.42 -57.54 -18.00
N LYS A 412 14.19 -56.70 -17.01
CA LYS A 412 14.52 -55.25 -17.05
C LYS A 412 16.02 -55.01 -17.21
N GLU A 413 16.84 -55.62 -16.36
CA GLU A 413 18.31 -55.50 -16.38
C GLU A 413 18.88 -55.92 -17.73
N ARG A 414 18.41 -57.03 -18.31
CA ARG A 414 18.85 -57.52 -19.60
C ARG A 414 18.39 -56.60 -20.77
N LEU A 415 17.20 -56.01 -20.70
CA LEU A 415 16.77 -54.99 -21.66
C LEU A 415 17.63 -53.74 -21.61
N MET A 416 17.91 -53.23 -20.42
CA MET A 416 18.78 -52.05 -20.24
C MET A 416 20.21 -52.36 -20.72
N GLU A 417 20.76 -53.52 -20.42
CA GLU A 417 22.10 -53.92 -20.87
C GLU A 417 22.16 -54.05 -22.40
N ARG A 418 21.13 -54.65 -23.02
CA ARG A 418 21.10 -54.86 -24.48
C ARG A 418 21.01 -53.52 -25.25
N PHE A 419 20.17 -52.58 -24.78
CA PHE A 419 19.94 -51.31 -25.47
C PHE A 419 20.76 -50.15 -24.89
N LYS A 420 21.84 -50.45 -24.16
CA LYS A 420 22.65 -49.46 -23.45
C LYS A 420 23.33 -48.43 -24.36
N GLU A 421 23.67 -48.79 -25.59
CA GLU A 421 24.38 -47.96 -26.56
C GLU A 421 23.47 -47.42 -27.67
N ASP A 422 22.19 -47.77 -27.68
CA ASP A 422 21.28 -47.35 -28.72
C ASP A 422 20.92 -45.84 -28.58
N ASP A 423 21.13 -45.12 -29.68
CA ASP A 423 20.85 -43.68 -29.80
C ASP A 423 19.37 -43.48 -30.08
N LEU A 424 18.65 -43.17 -29.01
CA LEU A 424 17.20 -42.91 -29.06
C LEU A 424 16.86 -41.68 -29.93
N ALA A 425 17.70 -40.65 -29.96
CA ALA A 425 17.48 -39.45 -30.75
C ALA A 425 17.52 -39.76 -32.26
N LYS A 426 18.48 -40.58 -32.73
CA LYS A 426 18.55 -41.04 -34.13
C LYS A 426 17.38 -41.93 -34.52
N LEU A 427 16.91 -42.76 -33.59
CA LEU A 427 15.75 -43.62 -33.81
C LEU A 427 14.48 -42.78 -33.96
N LEU A 428 14.30 -41.76 -33.12
CA LEU A 428 13.20 -40.81 -33.22
C LEU A 428 13.25 -40.02 -34.53
N GLN A 429 14.40 -39.52 -34.93
CA GLN A 429 14.57 -38.76 -36.16
C GLN A 429 14.19 -39.60 -37.40
N ARG A 430 14.56 -40.89 -37.39
CA ARG A 430 14.16 -41.82 -38.46
C ARG A 430 12.67 -42.15 -38.45
N ALA A 431 12.07 -42.31 -37.27
CA ALA A 431 10.67 -42.68 -37.14
C ALA A 431 9.71 -41.53 -37.43
N MET A 432 10.08 -40.32 -37.07
CA MET A 432 9.22 -39.09 -37.16
C MET A 432 9.47 -38.30 -38.45
N GLY A 433 10.65 -38.45 -39.11
CA GLY A 433 10.98 -37.76 -40.35
C GLY A 433 10.85 -36.24 -40.24
N GLU A 434 10.04 -35.62 -41.11
CA GLU A 434 9.78 -34.15 -41.10
C GLU A 434 9.07 -33.64 -39.84
N ASN A 435 8.40 -34.52 -39.08
CA ASN A 435 7.71 -34.16 -37.83
C ASN A 435 8.65 -34.12 -36.62
N TYR A 436 9.94 -34.47 -36.79
CA TYR A 436 10.91 -34.39 -35.71
C TYR A 436 11.26 -32.97 -35.42
N LYS A 437 11.04 -32.56 -34.15
CA LYS A 437 11.51 -31.29 -33.58
C LYS A 437 12.61 -31.63 -32.59
N ASP A 438 13.71 -30.90 -32.65
CA ASP A 438 14.87 -31.09 -31.78
C ASP A 438 14.51 -30.66 -30.33
N VAL A 439 14.13 -31.64 -29.51
CA VAL A 439 13.83 -31.49 -28.09
C VAL A 439 14.89 -32.23 -27.30
N HIS A 440 15.65 -31.54 -26.48
CA HIS A 440 16.62 -32.14 -25.57
C HIS A 440 15.91 -32.98 -24.51
N PHE A 441 16.20 -34.28 -24.48
CA PHE A 441 15.76 -35.22 -23.46
C PHE A 441 16.90 -35.52 -22.49
N GLU A 442 16.58 -35.79 -21.22
CA GLU A 442 17.57 -36.09 -20.17
C GLU A 442 18.34 -37.40 -20.43
N HIS A 443 17.75 -38.31 -21.19
CA HIS A 443 18.38 -39.57 -21.63
C HIS A 443 18.26 -39.70 -23.15
N GLU A 444 19.35 -39.48 -23.85
CA GLU A 444 19.44 -39.60 -25.31
C GLU A 444 20.04 -40.95 -25.76
N ILE A 445 20.72 -41.67 -24.85
CA ILE A 445 21.40 -42.95 -25.13
C ILE A 445 20.99 -43.99 -24.10
N GLY A 446 20.54 -45.14 -24.59
CA GLY A 446 20.17 -46.29 -23.77
C GLY A 446 18.77 -46.24 -23.16
N LEU A 447 18.27 -47.34 -22.65
CA LEU A 447 17.02 -47.46 -21.92
C LEU A 447 17.18 -47.08 -20.45
N SER A 448 16.32 -46.22 -19.93
CA SER A 448 16.19 -45.97 -18.48
C SER A 448 15.41 -47.13 -17.78
N GLU A 449 15.49 -47.13 -16.46
CA GLU A 449 14.76 -48.11 -15.64
C GLU A 449 13.23 -47.94 -15.80
N GLU A 450 12.74 -46.69 -15.87
CA GLU A 450 11.32 -46.39 -16.08
C GLU A 450 10.84 -46.85 -17.46
N GLN A 451 11.66 -46.66 -18.50
CA GLN A 451 11.33 -47.17 -19.84
C GLN A 451 11.31 -48.72 -19.86
N ALA A 452 12.29 -49.37 -19.26
CA ALA A 452 12.34 -50.84 -19.13
C ALA A 452 11.11 -51.35 -18.36
N ASP A 453 10.72 -50.70 -17.28
CA ASP A 453 9.49 -51.02 -16.52
C ASP A 453 8.24 -50.93 -17.40
N ALA A 454 8.11 -49.83 -18.14
CA ALA A 454 6.98 -49.63 -19.04
C ALA A 454 6.91 -50.69 -20.15
N ILE A 455 8.05 -51.06 -20.72
CA ILE A 455 8.14 -52.11 -21.75
C ILE A 455 7.72 -53.47 -21.20
N VAL A 456 8.15 -53.82 -20.00
CA VAL A 456 7.79 -55.10 -19.38
C VAL A 456 6.30 -55.19 -19.07
N GLN A 457 5.66 -54.07 -18.74
CA GLN A 457 4.22 -53.97 -18.46
C GLN A 457 3.38 -53.80 -19.74
N MET A 458 4.00 -53.70 -20.92
CA MET A 458 3.31 -53.51 -22.19
C MET A 458 2.36 -54.67 -22.50
N ARG A 459 1.15 -54.34 -22.95
CA ARG A 459 0.16 -55.35 -23.35
C ARG A 459 0.45 -55.87 -24.77
N LEU A 460 0.28 -57.16 -24.98
CA LEU A 460 0.50 -57.82 -26.29
C LEU A 460 -0.24 -57.17 -27.46
N GLY A 461 -1.41 -56.59 -27.22
CA GLY A 461 -2.15 -55.85 -28.25
C GLY A 461 -1.47 -54.56 -28.71
N GLN A 462 -0.52 -54.01 -27.93
CA GLN A 462 0.23 -52.80 -28.28
C GLN A 462 1.45 -53.03 -29.18
N LEU A 463 1.67 -54.31 -29.55
CA LEU A 463 2.79 -54.74 -30.38
C LEU A 463 2.44 -54.79 -31.89
N THR A 464 1.27 -54.29 -32.29
CA THR A 464 0.85 -54.29 -33.70
C THR A 464 1.39 -53.07 -34.45
N GLY A 465 1.58 -53.20 -35.78
CA GLY A 465 2.05 -52.07 -36.62
C GLY A 465 1.15 -50.83 -36.56
N LEU A 466 -0.15 -51.00 -36.39
CA LEU A 466 -1.12 -49.92 -36.18
C LEU A 466 -0.84 -49.14 -34.86
N GLU A 467 -0.38 -49.83 -33.85
CA GLU A 467 -0.01 -49.15 -32.57
C GLU A 467 1.30 -48.40 -32.70
N ARG A 468 2.26 -48.84 -33.52
CA ARG A 468 3.50 -48.07 -33.84
C ARG A 468 3.15 -46.68 -34.37
N ASP A 469 2.26 -46.60 -35.35
CA ASP A 469 1.84 -45.30 -35.93
C ASP A 469 1.13 -44.39 -34.90
N LYS A 470 0.36 -45.00 -33.98
CA LYS A 470 -0.25 -44.26 -32.88
C LYS A 470 0.79 -43.71 -31.90
N VAL A 471 1.82 -44.52 -31.54
CA VAL A 471 2.91 -44.08 -30.65
C VAL A 471 3.66 -42.92 -31.30
N ILE A 472 3.94 -42.98 -32.60
CA ILE A 472 4.61 -41.87 -33.34
C ILE A 472 3.73 -40.61 -33.36
N SER A 473 2.44 -40.73 -33.64
CA SER A 473 1.55 -39.56 -33.67
C SER A 473 1.34 -38.96 -32.27
N GLU A 474 1.19 -39.79 -31.23
CA GLU A 474 1.11 -39.30 -29.82
C GLU A 474 2.41 -38.62 -29.42
N LEU A 475 3.57 -39.18 -29.78
CA LEU A 475 4.86 -38.57 -29.49
C LEU A 475 5.03 -37.21 -30.20
N ALA A 476 4.63 -37.12 -31.49
CA ALA A 476 4.67 -35.86 -32.23
C ALA A 476 3.80 -34.75 -31.56
N GLU A 477 2.58 -35.10 -31.17
CA GLU A 477 1.69 -34.17 -30.43
C GLU A 477 2.28 -33.71 -29.07
N ILE A 478 2.94 -34.65 -28.36
CA ILE A 478 3.57 -34.32 -27.08
C ILE A 478 4.80 -33.43 -27.29
N MET A 479 5.61 -33.70 -28.33
CA MET A 479 6.76 -32.86 -28.66
C MET A 479 6.32 -31.42 -29.02
N GLU A 480 5.24 -31.29 -29.75
CA GLU A 480 4.68 -29.96 -30.05
C GLU A 480 4.25 -29.22 -28.78
N LYS A 481 3.57 -29.92 -27.84
CA LYS A 481 3.21 -29.36 -26.51
C LYS A 481 4.44 -29.00 -25.70
N ILE A 482 5.50 -29.83 -25.70
CA ILE A 482 6.75 -29.54 -24.99
C ILE A 482 7.38 -28.24 -25.53
N ASN A 483 7.43 -28.07 -26.85
CA ASN A 483 7.95 -26.86 -27.47
C ASN A 483 7.11 -25.63 -27.12
N ASP A 484 5.78 -25.72 -27.15
CA ASP A 484 4.89 -24.65 -26.70
C ASP A 484 5.09 -24.29 -25.20
N PHE A 485 5.20 -25.30 -24.32
CA PHE A 485 5.49 -25.07 -22.91
C PHE A 485 6.86 -24.41 -22.67
N LEU A 486 7.87 -24.75 -23.43
CA LEU A 486 9.19 -24.13 -23.37
C LEU A 486 9.13 -22.67 -23.86
N ASP A 487 8.39 -22.41 -24.93
CA ASP A 487 8.15 -21.05 -25.41
C ASP A 487 7.44 -20.19 -24.36
N ILE A 488 6.37 -20.71 -23.75
CA ILE A 488 5.64 -20.03 -22.67
C ILE A 488 6.57 -19.72 -21.48
N LEU A 489 7.40 -20.66 -21.06
CA LEU A 489 8.31 -20.47 -19.93
C LEU A 489 9.46 -19.50 -20.23
N SER A 490 9.80 -19.31 -21.51
CA SER A 490 10.88 -18.41 -21.93
C SER A 490 10.43 -16.97 -22.17
N SER A 491 9.12 -16.72 -22.35
CA SER A 491 8.57 -15.42 -22.75
C SER A 491 7.51 -14.91 -21.76
N ASP A 492 7.80 -13.78 -21.07
CA ASP A 492 6.81 -13.09 -20.21
C ASP A 492 5.60 -12.60 -21.02
N GLU A 493 5.78 -12.32 -22.32
CA GLU A 493 4.71 -11.86 -23.19
C GLU A 493 3.73 -12.98 -23.53
N ARG A 494 4.22 -14.18 -23.78
CA ARG A 494 3.35 -15.36 -23.95
C ARG A 494 2.52 -15.64 -22.69
N VAL A 495 3.14 -15.51 -21.50
CA VAL A 495 2.40 -15.65 -20.22
C VAL A 495 1.29 -14.59 -20.12
N LYS A 496 1.57 -13.34 -20.48
CA LYS A 496 0.55 -12.26 -20.48
C LYS A 496 -0.58 -12.56 -21.46
N GLU A 497 -0.29 -13.04 -22.66
CA GLU A 497 -1.31 -13.44 -23.65
C GLU A 497 -2.26 -14.50 -23.08
N ILE A 498 -1.72 -15.54 -22.45
CA ILE A 498 -2.52 -16.60 -21.81
C ILE A 498 -3.40 -16.01 -20.68
N ILE A 499 -2.87 -15.09 -19.87
CA ILE A 499 -3.70 -14.43 -18.84
C ILE A 499 -4.86 -13.67 -19.47
N LYS A 500 -4.61 -12.93 -20.55
CA LYS A 500 -5.67 -12.18 -21.27
C LYS A 500 -6.73 -13.10 -21.84
N GLU A 501 -6.32 -14.18 -22.48
CA GLU A 501 -7.25 -15.17 -23.04
C GLU A 501 -8.10 -15.82 -21.94
N GLU A 502 -7.50 -16.25 -20.84
CA GLU A 502 -8.22 -16.89 -19.74
C GLU A 502 -9.18 -15.92 -19.04
N ILE A 503 -8.76 -14.68 -18.81
CA ILE A 503 -9.62 -13.66 -18.18
C ILE A 503 -10.77 -13.24 -19.07
N THR A 504 -10.52 -13.15 -20.40
CA THR A 504 -11.56 -12.84 -21.38
C THR A 504 -12.59 -13.97 -21.45
N ALA A 505 -12.14 -15.22 -21.45
CA ALA A 505 -13.03 -16.38 -21.40
C ALA A 505 -13.90 -16.42 -20.11
N ILE A 506 -13.34 -16.01 -18.97
CA ILE A 506 -14.09 -15.85 -17.70
C ILE A 506 -15.14 -14.76 -17.83
N LYS A 507 -14.77 -13.59 -18.38
CA LYS A 507 -15.68 -12.48 -18.65
C LYS A 507 -16.85 -12.90 -19.54
N GLU A 508 -16.59 -13.57 -20.66
CA GLU A 508 -17.62 -14.04 -21.58
C GLU A 508 -18.57 -15.07 -20.95
N LYS A 509 -18.03 -15.92 -20.06
CA LYS A 509 -18.80 -17.01 -19.47
C LYS A 509 -19.66 -16.62 -18.27
N TYR A 510 -19.19 -15.66 -17.45
CA TYR A 510 -19.78 -15.30 -16.16
C TYR A 510 -20.12 -13.82 -16.02
N GLY A 511 -19.71 -12.98 -16.96
CA GLY A 511 -19.96 -11.54 -16.93
C GLY A 511 -21.45 -11.22 -17.05
N ASP A 512 -21.88 -10.19 -16.32
CA ASP A 512 -23.21 -9.65 -16.32
C ASP A 512 -23.20 -8.11 -16.32
N GLU A 513 -24.35 -7.51 -16.42
CA GLU A 513 -24.49 -6.05 -16.39
C GLU A 513 -24.31 -5.51 -14.96
N ARG A 514 -23.88 -4.26 -14.88
CA ARG A 514 -23.79 -3.50 -13.62
C ARG A 514 -25.19 -3.36 -13.00
N ARG A 515 -25.30 -3.62 -11.70
CA ARG A 515 -26.55 -3.48 -10.94
C ARG A 515 -26.67 -2.10 -10.29
N THR A 516 -25.55 -1.58 -9.74
CA THR A 516 -25.51 -0.30 -9.01
C THR A 516 -25.32 0.88 -9.97
N ALA A 517 -26.25 1.82 -9.99
CA ALA A 517 -26.11 3.07 -10.73
C ALA A 517 -25.15 4.03 -10.00
N ILE A 518 -24.53 4.95 -10.73
CA ILE A 518 -23.69 6.02 -10.18
C ILE A 518 -24.24 7.35 -10.71
N GLU A 519 -24.66 8.22 -9.81
CA GLU A 519 -25.20 9.54 -10.14
C GLU A 519 -24.27 10.64 -9.63
N PRO A 520 -23.93 11.63 -10.48
CA PRO A 520 -23.17 12.79 -10.03
C PRO A 520 -24.01 13.65 -9.07
N ILE A 521 -23.38 14.17 -8.02
CA ILE A 521 -24.01 15.20 -7.19
C ILE A 521 -23.72 16.56 -7.87
N SER A 522 -24.74 17.41 -7.98
CA SER A 522 -24.55 18.79 -8.47
C SER A 522 -23.57 19.54 -7.55
N GLY A 523 -22.38 19.82 -8.04
CA GLY A 523 -21.31 20.44 -7.24
C GLY A 523 -20.25 19.44 -6.77
N GLU A 524 -20.05 18.35 -7.47
CA GLU A 524 -18.98 17.41 -7.17
C GLU A 524 -17.63 18.07 -7.40
N VAL A 525 -16.94 18.22 -6.31
CA VAL A 525 -15.66 18.90 -6.15
C VAL A 525 -14.55 17.87 -6.26
N ASP A 526 -13.42 18.22 -6.84
CA ASP A 526 -12.22 17.35 -6.89
C ASP A 526 -11.84 16.87 -5.47
N ILE A 527 -11.10 15.76 -5.35
CA ILE A 527 -10.65 15.23 -4.03
C ILE A 527 -9.92 16.34 -3.25
N GLU A 528 -9.22 17.18 -3.95
CA GLU A 528 -8.52 18.35 -3.42
C GLU A 528 -9.48 19.34 -2.75
N ASP A 529 -10.70 19.49 -3.29
CA ASP A 529 -11.74 20.38 -2.77
C ASP A 529 -12.55 19.79 -1.59
N LEU A 530 -12.40 18.50 -1.33
CA LEU A 530 -13.03 17.82 -0.16
C LEU A 530 -12.14 17.85 1.08
N ILE A 531 -10.87 18.15 0.91
CA ILE A 531 -9.92 18.31 1.99
C ILE A 531 -9.94 19.81 2.34
N PRO A 532 -10.29 20.20 3.58
CA PRO A 532 -10.24 21.60 3.95
C PRO A 532 -8.82 22.13 3.71
N GLU A 533 -8.73 23.30 3.08
CA GLU A 533 -7.48 24.00 2.94
C GLU A 533 -7.12 24.62 4.29
N GLU A 534 -6.22 23.95 4.99
CA GLU A 534 -5.77 24.33 6.32
C GLU A 534 -4.25 24.42 6.34
N GLU A 535 -3.73 25.35 7.12
CA GLU A 535 -2.31 25.40 7.39
C GLU A 535 -1.91 24.30 8.37
N CYS A 536 -0.85 23.61 8.05
CA CYS A 536 -0.32 22.52 8.87
C CYS A 536 1.20 22.57 8.94
N VAL A 537 1.74 22.09 10.06
CA VAL A 537 3.17 21.91 10.27
C VAL A 537 3.58 20.52 9.83
N LEU A 538 4.49 20.44 8.87
CA LEU A 538 5.19 19.21 8.50
C LEU A 538 6.46 19.09 9.33
N THR A 539 6.67 17.95 9.96
CA THR A 539 7.86 17.65 10.76
C THR A 539 8.52 16.38 10.21
N TYR A 540 9.82 16.44 9.97
CA TYR A 540 10.63 15.33 9.46
C TYR A 540 11.81 15.06 10.39
N THR A 541 12.12 13.79 10.67
CA THR A 541 13.21 13.39 11.59
C THR A 541 14.41 12.82 10.83
N ASN A 542 15.58 12.84 11.46
CA ASN A 542 16.84 12.31 10.93
C ASN A 542 16.75 10.81 10.53
N ILE A 543 15.98 10.01 11.25
CA ILE A 543 15.77 8.58 10.92
C ILE A 543 14.68 8.39 9.84
N GLY A 544 14.05 9.48 9.40
CA GLY A 544 13.12 9.45 8.27
C GLY A 544 11.65 9.35 8.65
N TYR A 545 11.23 9.73 9.86
CA TYR A 545 9.83 9.82 10.21
C TYR A 545 9.25 11.17 9.80
N ILE A 546 8.06 11.17 9.20
CA ILE A 546 7.33 12.38 8.80
C ILE A 546 5.92 12.36 9.38
N LYS A 547 5.42 13.53 9.76
CA LYS A 547 4.04 13.74 10.20
C LYS A 547 3.54 15.12 9.81
N ARG A 548 2.22 15.28 9.75
CA ARG A 548 1.51 16.54 9.59
C ARG A 548 0.75 16.85 10.88
N GLN A 549 0.72 18.11 11.30
CA GLN A 549 -0.01 18.58 12.51
C GLN A 549 -0.64 19.95 12.25
N PRO A 550 -1.76 20.29 12.87
CA PRO A 550 -2.29 21.66 12.88
C PRO A 550 -1.26 22.64 13.47
N VAL A 551 -1.27 23.90 12.99
CA VAL A 551 -0.31 24.94 13.43
C VAL A 551 -0.43 25.27 14.93
N ASP A 552 -1.64 25.20 15.49
CA ASP A 552 -1.97 25.55 16.90
C ASP A 552 -1.25 24.72 17.97
N VAL A 553 -0.51 23.69 17.56
CA VAL A 553 0.17 22.77 18.49
C VAL A 553 1.46 23.36 19.08
N TYR A 554 2.03 24.45 18.51
CA TYR A 554 3.33 25.01 18.90
C TYR A 554 3.19 26.46 19.41
N ASN A 555 3.20 26.64 20.73
CA ASN A 555 3.09 27.96 21.40
C ASN A 555 4.42 28.71 21.45
N LEU A 556 4.38 30.06 21.48
CA LEU A 556 5.50 30.98 21.60
C LEU A 556 6.27 30.81 22.93
N GLN A 557 7.60 30.93 22.89
CA GLN A 557 8.49 30.92 24.08
C GLN A 557 9.52 32.05 23.99
N LYS A 558 9.97 32.53 25.16
CA LYS A 558 11.01 33.55 25.24
C LYS A 558 12.39 32.99 24.90
N ARG A 559 13.25 33.88 24.36
CA ARG A 559 14.69 33.64 24.10
C ARG A 559 15.38 33.03 25.34
N GLY A 560 16.14 31.92 25.17
CA GLY A 560 16.83 31.23 26.25
C GLY A 560 15.96 30.31 27.13
N GLY A 561 14.70 30.07 26.74
CA GLY A 561 13.79 29.12 27.42
C GLY A 561 14.28 27.67 27.29
N LYS A 562 13.73 26.77 28.12
CA LYS A 562 14.06 25.32 28.09
C LYS A 562 13.41 24.54 26.95
N GLY A 563 12.50 25.14 26.19
CA GLY A 563 11.77 24.49 25.10
C GLY A 563 10.75 23.44 25.55
N VAL A 564 10.00 22.91 24.58
CA VAL A 564 9.00 21.85 24.78
C VAL A 564 9.37 20.65 23.94
N SER A 565 9.19 19.42 24.48
CA SER A 565 9.44 18.19 23.71
C SER A 565 8.40 18.05 22.59
N GLY A 566 8.84 18.14 21.34
CA GLY A 566 7.99 18.06 20.15
C GLY A 566 7.65 16.65 19.70
N MET A 567 8.35 15.63 20.21
CA MET A 567 8.18 14.24 19.79
C MET A 567 8.73 13.26 20.82
N LYS A 568 8.12 12.04 20.98
CA LYS A 568 8.77 10.93 21.67
C LYS A 568 9.87 10.36 20.78
N GLN A 569 11.12 10.48 21.18
CA GLN A 569 12.29 10.03 20.43
C GLN A 569 12.86 8.70 20.97
N ARG A 570 13.57 7.96 20.11
CA ARG A 570 14.62 7.02 20.51
C ARG A 570 15.89 7.81 20.81
N GLU A 571 16.83 7.22 21.54
CA GLU A 571 18.07 7.87 22.00
C GLU A 571 18.93 8.49 20.87
N GLU A 572 18.61 8.26 19.58
CA GLU A 572 19.37 8.73 18.41
C GLU A 572 18.54 9.46 17.34
N ASP A 573 17.21 9.71 17.58
CA ASP A 573 16.33 10.37 16.59
C ASP A 573 16.04 11.80 17.00
N PHE A 574 16.16 12.76 16.05
CA PHE A 574 15.85 14.17 16.26
C PHE A 574 15.15 14.76 15.02
N VAL A 575 14.43 15.85 15.22
CA VAL A 575 13.76 16.57 14.12
C VAL A 575 14.82 17.25 13.27
N GLU A 576 14.88 16.93 11.98
CA GLU A 576 15.85 17.48 11.03
C GLU A 576 15.27 18.69 10.26
N ASP A 577 13.99 18.66 9.92
CA ASP A 577 13.35 19.76 9.19
C ASP A 577 11.87 19.92 9.61
N MET A 578 11.41 21.19 9.57
CA MET A 578 10.04 21.56 9.90
C MET A 578 9.64 22.81 9.11
N PHE A 579 8.42 22.82 8.54
CA PHE A 579 7.84 24.00 7.90
C PHE A 579 6.32 23.98 7.83
N ILE A 580 5.73 25.14 7.62
CA ILE A 580 4.29 25.31 7.46
C ILE A 580 3.93 25.19 5.97
N SER A 581 2.85 24.48 5.67
CA SER A 581 2.34 24.28 4.31
C SER A 581 0.81 24.18 4.33
N SER A 582 0.15 24.57 3.23
CA SER A 582 -1.26 24.23 3.03
C SER A 582 -1.43 22.73 2.76
N THR A 583 -2.54 22.16 3.19
CA THR A 583 -2.91 20.77 2.89
C THR A 583 -2.88 20.47 1.40
N HIS A 584 -3.14 21.45 0.52
CA HIS A 584 -3.19 21.32 -0.94
C HIS A 584 -1.84 21.51 -1.65
N ASP A 585 -0.80 21.96 -0.95
CA ASP A 585 0.53 22.16 -1.55
C ASP A 585 1.17 20.85 -2.01
N ASN A 586 2.02 20.95 -3.04
CA ASN A 586 2.92 19.87 -3.42
C ASN A 586 4.20 19.97 -2.58
N ILE A 587 4.55 18.89 -1.90
CA ILE A 587 5.78 18.77 -1.14
C ILE A 587 6.82 18.06 -2.01
N LEU A 588 7.91 18.75 -2.29
CA LEU A 588 9.04 18.24 -3.04
C LEU A 588 10.14 17.82 -2.07
N PHE A 589 10.59 16.60 -2.19
CA PHE A 589 11.68 16.03 -1.40
C PHE A 589 12.90 15.86 -2.28
N ILE A 590 14.03 16.45 -1.90
CA ILE A 590 15.32 16.19 -2.54
C ILE A 590 16.17 15.33 -1.63
N THR A 591 16.75 14.26 -2.18
CA THR A 591 17.57 13.31 -1.40
C THR A 591 19.06 13.67 -1.47
N ASN A 592 19.84 13.12 -0.55
CA ASN A 592 21.30 13.22 -0.54
C ASN A 592 21.94 12.73 -1.85
N TYR A 593 21.29 11.77 -2.56
CA TYR A 593 21.73 11.27 -3.88
C TYR A 593 21.31 12.16 -5.06
N GLY A 594 20.58 13.25 -4.79
CA GLY A 594 20.12 14.20 -5.80
C GLY A 594 18.90 13.73 -6.61
N ASN A 595 18.07 12.85 -6.06
CA ASN A 595 16.77 12.48 -6.60
C ASN A 595 15.66 13.34 -5.99
N MET A 596 14.68 13.71 -6.80
CA MET A 596 13.50 14.48 -6.41
C MET A 596 12.29 13.56 -6.34
N TYR A 597 11.53 13.63 -5.24
CA TYR A 597 10.22 12.99 -5.05
C TYR A 597 9.15 14.04 -4.80
N LYS A 598 7.88 13.69 -5.02
CA LYS A 598 6.72 14.58 -4.85
C LYS A 598 5.58 13.86 -4.17
N LEU A 599 4.97 14.52 -3.18
CA LEU A 599 3.70 14.15 -2.54
C LEU A 599 2.82 15.40 -2.39
N LYS A 600 1.51 15.21 -2.33
CA LYS A 600 0.61 16.26 -1.82
C LYS A 600 0.69 16.31 -0.29
N CYS A 601 0.57 17.51 0.30
CA CYS A 601 0.70 17.67 1.75
C CYS A 601 -0.34 16.83 2.51
N TYR A 602 -1.58 16.70 2.02
CA TYR A 602 -2.61 15.86 2.60
C TYR A 602 -2.30 14.34 2.55
N GLU A 603 -1.40 13.88 1.68
CA GLU A 603 -0.96 12.49 1.64
C GLU A 603 -0.02 12.13 2.80
N VAL A 604 0.55 13.13 3.48
CA VAL A 604 1.33 12.93 4.69
C VAL A 604 0.38 12.67 5.87
N PRO A 605 0.51 11.53 6.58
CA PRO A 605 -0.38 11.18 7.68
C PRO A 605 -0.34 12.19 8.82
N GLU A 606 -1.52 12.49 9.37
CA GLU A 606 -1.66 13.32 10.55
C GLU A 606 -1.17 12.56 11.81
N GLY A 607 -0.43 13.27 12.67
CA GLY A 607 0.13 12.71 13.89
C GLY A 607 -0.15 13.58 15.11
N SER A 608 -0.36 12.95 16.28
CA SER A 608 -0.45 13.69 17.54
C SER A 608 0.91 14.30 17.93
N LYS A 609 0.93 15.26 18.87
CA LYS A 609 2.15 15.94 19.36
C LYS A 609 3.24 14.94 19.78
N GLN A 610 2.86 13.84 20.40
CA GLN A 610 3.79 12.84 20.93
C GLN A 610 4.01 11.64 19.99
N SER A 611 3.32 11.57 18.84
CA SER A 611 3.52 10.48 17.86
C SER A 611 4.82 10.67 17.08
N ARG A 612 5.43 9.57 16.65
CA ARG A 612 6.61 9.59 15.76
C ARG A 612 6.27 9.98 14.33
N GLY A 613 5.01 9.83 13.91
CA GLY A 613 4.63 9.90 12.52
C GLY A 613 4.89 8.59 11.76
N THR A 614 4.91 8.67 10.44
CA THR A 614 5.10 7.56 9.50
C THR A 614 6.51 7.61 8.91
N ASN A 615 7.17 6.47 8.76
CA ASN A 615 8.47 6.44 8.10
C ASN A 615 8.31 6.80 6.62
N ILE A 616 9.13 7.70 6.12
CA ILE A 616 9.07 8.23 4.74
C ILE A 616 9.23 7.14 3.68
N VAL A 617 9.94 6.05 3.97
CA VAL A 617 10.08 4.91 3.05
C VAL A 617 8.75 4.18 2.79
N ASN A 618 7.75 4.38 3.64
CA ASN A 618 6.39 3.88 3.42
C ASN A 618 5.57 4.78 2.47
N LEU A 619 6.04 6.00 2.23
CA LEU A 619 5.39 6.99 1.37
C LEU A 619 6.15 7.17 0.04
N LEU A 620 7.49 7.05 0.06
CA LEU A 620 8.39 7.22 -1.08
C LEU A 620 9.24 5.96 -1.29
N GLN A 621 9.49 5.62 -2.53
CA GLN A 621 10.37 4.50 -2.90
C GLN A 621 11.83 4.98 -2.90
N LEU A 622 12.46 5.02 -1.72
CA LEU A 622 13.85 5.41 -1.55
C LEU A 622 14.78 4.20 -1.75
N ASP A 623 15.95 4.45 -2.37
CA ASP A 623 17.01 3.46 -2.51
C ASP A 623 17.76 3.23 -1.17
N GLU A 624 18.52 2.14 -1.06
CA GLU A 624 19.30 1.83 0.13
C GLU A 624 20.35 2.93 0.42
N GLY A 625 20.32 3.48 1.65
CA GLY A 625 21.18 4.60 2.05
C GLY A 625 20.71 5.99 1.57
N GLU A 626 19.59 6.06 0.83
CA GLU A 626 19.01 7.33 0.41
C GLU A 626 18.22 7.97 1.56
N ARG A 627 18.45 9.27 1.81
CA ARG A 627 17.75 10.06 2.84
C ARG A 627 17.34 11.42 2.28
N ILE A 628 16.33 12.01 2.87
CA ILE A 628 15.88 13.34 2.48
C ILE A 628 16.92 14.38 2.97
N ALA A 629 17.39 15.22 2.06
CA ALA A 629 18.33 16.30 2.35
C ALA A 629 17.63 17.66 2.51
N ALA A 630 16.49 17.88 1.83
CA ALA A 630 15.67 19.07 2.02
C ALA A 630 14.23 18.81 1.53
N MET A 631 13.29 19.52 2.14
CA MET A 631 11.89 19.56 1.75
C MET A 631 11.50 20.96 1.28
N MET A 632 10.61 21.05 0.31
CA MET A 632 10.15 22.32 -0.26
C MET A 632 8.67 22.23 -0.60
N LYS A 633 7.93 23.33 -0.40
CA LYS A 633 6.52 23.41 -0.80
C LYS A 633 6.36 24.20 -2.10
N THR A 634 5.41 23.82 -2.93
CA THR A 634 4.95 24.62 -4.08
C THR A 634 3.48 24.37 -4.36
N SER A 635 2.74 25.44 -4.63
CA SER A 635 1.35 25.35 -5.08
C SER A 635 1.26 24.95 -6.56
N ASP A 636 2.23 25.35 -7.40
CA ASP A 636 2.24 25.16 -8.84
C ASP A 636 3.64 24.90 -9.42
N PHE A 637 3.71 24.54 -10.71
CA PHE A 637 4.94 24.32 -11.47
C PHE A 637 5.07 25.34 -12.62
N ALA A 638 4.92 26.63 -12.33
CA ALA A 638 5.00 27.68 -13.32
C ALA A 638 6.39 27.76 -13.97
N GLU A 639 6.46 28.21 -15.24
CA GLU A 639 7.68 28.25 -16.04
C GLU A 639 8.70 29.30 -15.52
N ASN A 640 8.26 30.30 -14.76
CA ASN A 640 9.09 31.31 -14.14
C ASN A 640 9.67 30.89 -12.78
N LYS A 641 9.36 29.71 -12.27
CA LYS A 641 9.89 29.18 -11.02
C LYS A 641 11.09 28.26 -11.28
N TYR A 642 12.07 28.30 -10.38
CA TYR A 642 13.29 27.54 -10.48
C TYR A 642 13.57 26.75 -9.21
N PHE A 643 14.11 25.56 -9.37
CA PHE A 643 14.74 24.76 -8.33
C PHE A 643 16.23 25.05 -8.30
N ILE A 644 16.73 25.46 -7.15
CA ILE A 644 18.15 25.66 -6.89
C ILE A 644 18.61 24.68 -5.83
N CYS A 645 19.69 23.94 -6.10
CA CYS A 645 20.33 23.08 -5.11
C CYS A 645 21.82 23.39 -4.99
N VAL A 646 22.33 23.25 -3.75
CA VAL A 646 23.72 23.50 -3.38
C VAL A 646 24.28 22.22 -2.78
N THR A 647 25.47 21.80 -3.24
CA THR A 647 26.12 20.60 -2.74
C THR A 647 27.11 20.91 -1.62
N LYS A 648 27.39 19.93 -0.78
CA LYS A 648 28.34 19.99 0.36
C LYS A 648 29.74 20.46 -0.06
N TYR A 649 30.21 20.06 -1.24
CA TYR A 649 31.51 20.43 -1.75
C TYR A 649 31.52 21.63 -2.70
N GLY A 650 30.52 22.50 -2.60
CA GLY A 650 30.62 23.86 -3.16
C GLY A 650 30.11 24.00 -4.59
N LYS A 651 29.27 23.09 -5.10
CA LYS A 651 28.60 23.28 -6.38
C LYS A 651 27.17 23.84 -6.17
N ILE A 652 26.66 24.53 -7.18
CA ILE A 652 25.30 25.04 -7.25
C ILE A 652 24.71 24.79 -8.63
N LYS A 653 23.40 24.53 -8.66
CA LYS A 653 22.66 24.29 -9.88
C LYS A 653 21.31 25.00 -9.83
N ARG A 654 20.86 25.54 -10.97
CA ARG A 654 19.53 26.10 -11.18
C ARG A 654 18.83 25.33 -12.31
N THR A 655 17.61 24.84 -12.07
CA THR A 655 16.80 24.07 -13.05
C THR A 655 15.38 24.64 -13.06
N PRO A 656 14.70 24.80 -14.22
CA PRO A 656 13.30 25.21 -14.26
C PRO A 656 12.44 24.23 -13.45
N LEU A 657 11.53 24.77 -12.60
CA LEU A 657 10.68 23.93 -11.75
C LEU A 657 9.69 23.12 -12.60
N TYR A 658 9.29 23.62 -13.76
CA TYR A 658 8.45 22.95 -14.72
C TYR A 658 8.99 21.57 -15.15
N ASP A 659 10.31 21.36 -15.14
CA ASP A 659 10.93 20.07 -15.44
C ASP A 659 10.60 18.97 -14.40
N PHE A 660 10.05 19.35 -13.25
CA PHE A 660 9.67 18.46 -12.14
C PHE A 660 8.15 18.31 -11.97
N ARG A 661 7.32 18.79 -12.90
CA ARG A 661 5.86 18.64 -12.82
C ARG A 661 5.41 17.18 -12.77
N ASN A 662 6.10 16.28 -13.48
CA ASN A 662 5.80 14.85 -13.59
C ASN A 662 6.88 14.03 -12.87
N VAL A 663 6.96 14.16 -11.54
CA VAL A 663 7.81 13.30 -10.70
C VAL A 663 7.06 11.99 -10.44
N ARG A 664 7.68 10.86 -10.74
CA ARG A 664 7.14 9.51 -10.50
C ARG A 664 7.39 9.06 -9.06
N LYS A 665 6.68 8.05 -8.60
CA LYS A 665 6.86 7.48 -7.23
C LYS A 665 8.27 6.92 -6.98
N ASN A 666 8.98 6.47 -8.01
CA ASN A 666 10.37 6.02 -7.95
C ASN A 666 11.40 7.15 -8.03
N GLY A 667 10.95 8.39 -7.90
CA GLY A 667 11.80 9.57 -7.95
C GLY A 667 12.26 9.98 -9.35
N LEU A 668 12.86 11.15 -9.42
CA LEU A 668 13.37 11.74 -10.64
C LEU A 668 14.72 12.40 -10.36
N ARG A 669 15.78 12.03 -11.10
CA ARG A 669 17.09 12.62 -10.90
C ARG A 669 17.08 14.13 -11.15
N ALA A 670 17.47 14.90 -10.13
CA ALA A 670 17.50 16.35 -10.15
C ALA A 670 18.90 16.92 -10.41
N ILE A 671 19.95 16.21 -10.03
CA ILE A 671 21.35 16.60 -10.24
C ILE A 671 22.23 15.35 -10.32
N THR A 672 23.34 15.42 -11.08
CA THR A 672 24.40 14.41 -11.03
C THR A 672 25.48 14.87 -10.05
N LEU A 673 25.66 14.16 -8.96
CA LEU A 673 26.65 14.42 -7.93
C LEU A 673 27.99 13.79 -8.29
N ALA A 674 29.09 14.35 -7.76
CA ALA A 674 30.39 13.71 -7.77
C ALA A 674 30.49 12.67 -6.65
N ASP A 675 31.44 11.75 -6.73
CA ASP A 675 31.65 10.72 -5.71
C ASP A 675 31.88 11.35 -4.33
N GLY A 676 31.07 10.94 -3.34
CA GLY A 676 31.12 11.42 -1.98
C GLY A 676 30.52 12.82 -1.74
N ASP A 677 29.98 13.51 -2.77
CA ASP A 677 29.25 14.78 -2.61
C ASP A 677 27.78 14.52 -2.27
N GLU A 678 27.17 15.41 -1.51
CA GLU A 678 25.80 15.35 -1.04
C GLU A 678 25.09 16.69 -1.23
N ILE A 679 23.77 16.71 -1.26
CA ILE A 679 22.98 17.95 -1.23
C ILE A 679 23.03 18.55 0.18
N ALA A 680 23.45 19.81 0.29
CA ALA A 680 23.51 20.57 1.54
C ALA A 680 22.33 21.53 1.73
N ALA A 681 21.76 22.06 0.66
CA ALA A 681 20.59 22.93 0.71
C ALA A 681 19.84 22.95 -0.63
N ALA A 682 18.55 23.19 -0.59
CA ALA A 682 17.73 23.40 -1.78
C ALA A 682 16.65 24.48 -1.53
N HIS A 683 16.34 25.24 -2.58
CA HIS A 683 15.36 26.31 -2.54
C HIS A 683 14.57 26.41 -3.84
N LEU A 684 13.33 26.89 -3.74
CA LEU A 684 12.55 27.33 -4.90
C LEU A 684 12.64 28.84 -5.03
N THR A 685 12.89 29.34 -6.26
CA THR A 685 13.05 30.77 -6.57
C THR A 685 12.19 31.17 -7.76
N GLU A 686 11.95 32.47 -7.91
CA GLU A 686 11.15 33.04 -9.01
C GLU A 686 12.00 33.70 -10.11
N GLY A 687 13.32 33.58 -10.01
CA GLY A 687 14.26 34.07 -11.02
C GLY A 687 14.94 35.40 -10.72
N ASP A 688 14.52 36.11 -9.66
CA ASP A 688 14.96 37.44 -9.25
C ASP A 688 15.69 37.48 -7.89
N SER A 689 15.88 36.32 -7.27
CA SER A 689 16.45 36.23 -5.93
C SER A 689 18.00 36.26 -5.92
N SER A 690 18.56 36.51 -4.76
CA SER A 690 19.98 36.25 -4.52
C SER A 690 20.19 35.15 -3.48
N ILE A 691 21.35 34.53 -3.52
CA ILE A 691 21.68 33.37 -2.67
C ILE A 691 22.89 33.69 -1.82
N ILE A 692 22.76 33.44 -0.51
CA ILE A 692 23.88 33.47 0.43
C ILE A 692 24.19 32.04 0.85
N ILE A 693 25.41 31.59 0.66
CA ILE A 693 25.87 30.26 1.04
C ILE A 693 26.86 30.41 2.20
N ALA A 694 26.67 29.60 3.25
CA ALA A 694 27.57 29.59 4.40
C ALA A 694 28.33 28.29 4.55
N THR A 695 29.55 28.35 5.09
CA THR A 695 30.39 27.20 5.35
C THR A 695 30.55 26.94 6.87
N HIS A 696 30.91 25.70 7.22
CA HIS A 696 31.14 25.26 8.59
C HIS A 696 32.20 26.08 9.32
N LEU A 697 33.30 26.46 8.64
CA LEU A 697 34.37 27.29 9.20
C LEU A 697 34.05 28.80 9.12
N GLY A 698 32.79 29.18 8.94
CA GLY A 698 32.31 30.55 9.08
C GLY A 698 32.64 31.49 7.92
N MET A 699 32.76 30.97 6.71
CA MET A 699 32.80 31.78 5.49
C MET A 699 31.40 31.88 4.87
N ALA A 700 31.12 32.95 4.08
CA ALA A 700 29.91 33.04 3.28
C ALA A 700 30.17 33.77 1.96
N ILE A 701 29.37 33.45 0.93
CA ILE A 701 29.35 34.11 -0.35
C ILE A 701 27.95 34.52 -0.73
N HIS A 702 27.76 35.73 -1.23
CA HIS A 702 26.47 36.31 -1.64
C HIS A 702 26.54 36.68 -3.13
N PHE A 703 25.61 36.17 -3.95
CA PHE A 703 25.53 36.47 -5.38
C PHE A 703 24.10 36.33 -5.90
N SER A 704 23.78 37.06 -7.01
CA SER A 704 22.49 36.94 -7.69
C SER A 704 22.36 35.59 -8.38
N GLU A 705 21.16 35.02 -8.37
CA GLU A 705 20.87 33.77 -9.08
C GLU A 705 21.02 33.88 -10.61
N ASP A 706 21.00 35.09 -11.19
CA ASP A 706 21.30 35.35 -12.61
C ASP A 706 22.69 34.85 -13.00
N LYS A 707 23.63 34.79 -12.06
CA LYS A 707 24.98 34.28 -12.26
C LYS A 707 25.02 32.78 -12.40
N ILE A 708 23.88 32.10 -12.19
CA ILE A 708 23.72 30.66 -12.35
C ILE A 708 22.89 30.43 -13.63
N ARG A 709 23.52 29.96 -14.70
CA ARG A 709 22.77 29.60 -15.91
C ARG A 709 21.77 28.51 -15.61
N SER A 710 20.62 28.58 -16.25
CA SER A 710 19.63 27.48 -16.22
C SER A 710 20.21 26.22 -16.86
N MET A 711 20.03 25.06 -16.23
CA MET A 711 20.61 23.78 -16.61
C MET A 711 19.57 22.67 -16.52
N GLY A 712 19.62 21.70 -17.45
CA GLY A 712 18.75 20.54 -17.42
C GLY A 712 19.04 19.61 -16.23
N ARG A 713 18.13 18.73 -15.91
CA ARG A 713 18.10 17.88 -14.69
C ARG A 713 19.39 17.08 -14.45
N LEU A 714 20.02 16.53 -15.49
CA LEU A 714 21.22 15.67 -15.39
C LEU A 714 22.56 16.43 -15.29
N ALA A 715 22.57 17.76 -15.29
CA ALA A 715 23.79 18.55 -15.16
C ALA A 715 24.36 18.47 -13.73
N ALA A 716 25.69 18.47 -13.60
CA ALA A 716 26.39 18.43 -12.32
C ALA A 716 26.52 19.80 -11.61
N GLY A 717 25.97 20.89 -12.18
CA GLY A 717 26.08 22.23 -11.60
C GLY A 717 27.42 22.93 -11.90
N VAL A 718 27.59 24.09 -11.26
CA VAL A 718 28.77 24.97 -11.38
C VAL A 718 29.30 25.32 -9.99
N ARG A 719 30.56 25.76 -9.91
CA ARG A 719 31.16 26.13 -8.62
C ARG A 719 30.43 27.34 -8.01
N ALA A 720 29.96 27.21 -6.76
CA ALA A 720 29.36 28.29 -5.97
C ALA A 720 30.40 29.09 -5.19
N ILE A 721 31.25 28.41 -4.42
CA ILE A 721 32.28 28.97 -3.56
C ILE A 721 33.56 28.14 -3.69
N LYS A 722 34.73 28.75 -3.43
CA LYS A 722 36.00 28.04 -3.26
C LYS A 722 36.16 27.73 -1.76
N LEU A 723 35.99 26.45 -1.41
CA LEU A 723 36.16 25.98 -0.04
C LEU A 723 37.64 25.96 0.38
N ARG A 724 37.86 26.12 1.69
CA ARG A 724 39.16 25.89 2.35
C ARG A 724 39.35 24.39 2.58
N GLU A 725 40.52 24.01 3.02
CA GLU A 725 40.83 22.66 3.46
C GLU A 725 39.94 22.33 4.67
N ASP A 726 39.35 21.14 4.71
CA ASP A 726 38.41 20.64 5.73
C ASP A 726 37.12 21.45 5.93
N ASP A 727 36.80 22.39 5.03
CA ASP A 727 35.57 23.19 5.07
C ASP A 727 34.50 22.60 4.13
N TYR A 728 33.23 22.76 4.53
CA TYR A 728 32.09 22.32 3.74
C TYR A 728 30.89 23.27 3.90
N ILE A 729 29.93 23.18 2.98
CA ILE A 729 28.73 24.01 3.04
C ILE A 729 27.74 23.41 4.06
N VAL A 730 27.26 24.28 4.98
CA VAL A 730 26.24 23.91 6.00
C VAL A 730 24.85 24.40 5.65
N GLY A 731 24.71 25.29 4.66
CA GLY A 731 23.39 25.74 4.23
C GLY A 731 23.49 26.92 3.25
N ALA A 732 22.33 27.24 2.70
CA ALA A 732 22.13 28.38 1.84
C ALA A 732 20.85 29.13 2.26
N ALA A 733 20.84 30.44 2.09
CA ALA A 733 19.69 31.31 2.35
C ALA A 733 19.25 31.99 1.05
N LYS A 734 17.94 31.90 0.71
CA LYS A 734 17.34 32.67 -0.38
C LYS A 734 17.02 34.08 0.11
N VAL A 735 17.40 35.08 -0.66
CA VAL A 735 17.12 36.49 -0.39
C VAL A 735 16.31 37.07 -1.54
N TYR A 736 15.11 37.58 -1.24
CA TYR A 736 14.15 38.12 -2.20
C TYR A 736 13.72 39.60 -1.89
N SER A 737 14.19 40.16 -0.76
CA SER A 737 13.96 41.57 -0.39
C SER A 737 15.20 42.12 0.29
N ASP A 738 15.43 43.43 0.11
CA ASP A 738 16.57 44.14 0.74
C ASP A 738 16.37 44.36 2.25
N ASP A 739 15.16 44.24 2.76
CA ASP A 739 14.84 44.36 4.19
C ASP A 739 15.11 43.08 4.98
N MET A 740 15.45 42.01 4.31
CA MET A 740 15.76 40.72 4.99
C MET A 740 17.03 40.82 5.81
N ARG A 741 17.02 40.13 6.91
CA ARG A 741 18.16 39.95 7.82
C ARG A 741 18.70 38.53 7.71
N ILE A 742 19.96 38.35 8.00
CA ILE A 742 20.61 37.04 7.91
C ILE A 742 20.90 36.48 9.29
N LEU A 743 20.22 35.42 9.65
CA LEU A 743 20.44 34.66 10.87
C LEU A 743 21.50 33.59 10.62
N THR A 744 22.56 33.59 11.41
CA THR A 744 23.57 32.52 11.44
C THR A 744 23.58 31.93 12.84
N VAL A 745 23.49 30.61 12.94
CA VAL A 745 23.46 29.88 14.22
C VAL A 745 24.62 28.90 14.29
N THR A 746 25.17 28.72 15.51
CA THR A 746 26.21 27.71 15.77
C THR A 746 25.62 26.49 16.48
N ASP A 747 26.32 25.36 16.38
CA ASP A 747 25.99 24.09 16.99
C ASP A 747 25.88 24.17 18.54
N LYS A 748 26.50 25.16 19.20
CA LYS A 748 26.41 25.39 20.66
C LYS A 748 25.31 26.38 21.10
N GLY A 749 24.35 26.69 20.20
CA GLY A 749 23.16 27.49 20.51
C GLY A 749 23.42 29.02 20.56
N TYR A 750 24.48 29.49 19.94
CA TYR A 750 24.68 30.91 19.72
C TYR A 750 24.19 31.34 18.35
N GLY A 751 23.45 32.42 18.30
CA GLY A 751 22.91 32.96 17.05
C GLY A 751 23.24 34.45 16.88
N ARG A 752 23.27 34.87 15.63
CA ARG A 752 23.49 36.27 15.28
C ARG A 752 22.63 36.67 14.10
N LEU A 753 21.90 37.77 14.28
CA LEU A 753 21.15 38.41 13.24
C LEU A 753 22.00 39.57 12.67
N SER A 754 22.18 39.63 11.34
CA SER A 754 22.97 40.64 10.65
C SER A 754 22.16 41.30 9.53
N ALA A 755 22.39 42.56 9.25
CA ALA A 755 21.80 43.25 8.13
C ALA A 755 22.31 42.65 6.80
N LEU A 756 21.44 42.54 5.79
CA LEU A 756 21.83 42.08 4.46
C LEU A 756 22.94 42.94 3.83
N SER A 757 22.94 44.25 4.09
CA SER A 757 23.97 45.20 3.62
C SER A 757 25.38 44.85 4.05
N ASP A 758 25.57 44.07 5.12
CA ASP A 758 26.88 43.55 5.55
C ASP A 758 27.43 42.50 4.60
N TYR A 759 26.61 41.90 3.73
CA TYR A 759 26.99 40.87 2.78
C TYR A 759 27.02 41.43 1.37
N ARG A 760 28.15 42.06 0.98
CA ARG A 760 28.28 42.61 -0.37
C ARG A 760 28.08 41.55 -1.45
N MET A 761 27.43 41.89 -2.54
CA MET A 761 27.31 41.05 -3.73
C MET A 761 28.69 40.75 -4.34
N GLN A 762 28.87 39.47 -4.72
CA GLN A 762 30.10 38.94 -5.31
C GLN A 762 29.81 38.15 -6.59
N ASN A 763 30.86 37.77 -7.31
CA ASN A 763 30.74 36.77 -8.34
C ASN A 763 30.86 35.37 -7.71
N ARG A 764 30.02 34.41 -8.17
CA ARG A 764 30.11 33.02 -7.72
C ARG A 764 31.47 32.41 -7.95
N GLY A 765 31.84 31.41 -7.15
CA GLY A 765 33.10 30.67 -7.27
C GLY A 765 34.33 31.35 -6.63
N GLY A 766 34.14 32.51 -5.95
CA GLY A 766 35.15 33.20 -5.15
C GLY A 766 35.39 32.57 -3.78
N ASN A 767 36.28 33.16 -2.99
CA ASN A 767 36.65 32.71 -1.64
C ASN A 767 35.59 33.09 -0.57
N GLY A 768 34.61 33.94 -0.91
CA GLY A 768 33.61 34.45 0.04
C GLY A 768 34.13 35.53 1.00
N LEU A 769 33.29 35.82 2.00
CA LEU A 769 33.57 36.79 3.08
C LEU A 769 33.54 36.03 4.41
N LYS A 770 34.25 36.53 5.42
CA LYS A 770 34.16 36.00 6.79
C LYS A 770 32.75 36.27 7.32
N ASN A 771 31.96 35.26 7.57
CA ASN A 771 30.59 35.36 8.10
C ASN A 771 30.59 35.32 9.63
N TYR A 772 31.26 34.34 10.24
CA TYR A 772 31.25 34.11 11.67
C TYR A 772 32.68 33.90 12.18
N LYS A 773 33.00 34.44 13.38
CA LYS A 773 34.27 34.20 14.02
C LYS A 773 34.17 32.92 14.85
N ILE A 774 34.74 31.84 14.36
CA ILE A 774 34.74 30.56 15.06
C ILE A 774 35.57 30.63 16.33
N ARG A 775 35.00 30.12 17.43
CA ARG A 775 35.67 29.99 18.73
C ARG A 775 35.19 28.68 19.38
N ASP A 776 36.06 28.02 20.12
CA ASP A 776 35.76 26.69 20.72
C ASP A 776 34.65 26.76 21.76
N ASP A 777 34.48 27.88 22.46
CA ASP A 777 33.40 28.13 23.42
C ASP A 777 32.03 28.39 22.76
N ARG A 778 32.00 28.87 21.52
CA ARG A 778 30.81 29.25 20.76
C ARG A 778 30.45 28.26 19.63
N GLY A 779 31.31 27.31 19.33
CA GLY A 779 31.08 26.24 18.35
C GLY A 779 31.26 26.67 16.88
N TYR A 780 30.82 25.80 15.98
CA TYR A 780 30.92 25.96 14.54
C TYR A 780 29.56 26.34 13.93
N VAL A 781 29.56 26.95 12.75
CA VAL A 781 28.30 27.29 12.08
C VAL A 781 27.56 26.02 11.68
N CYS A 782 26.31 25.87 12.17
CA CYS A 782 25.41 24.76 11.81
C CYS A 782 24.40 25.15 10.72
N GLY A 783 24.15 26.47 10.50
CA GLY A 783 23.20 26.86 9.46
C GLY A 783 23.12 28.37 9.23
N ILE A 784 22.43 28.76 8.16
CA ILE A 784 22.12 30.11 7.78
C ILE A 784 20.70 30.20 7.22
N ARG A 785 19.93 31.25 7.59
CA ARG A 785 18.61 31.55 7.07
C ARG A 785 18.41 33.03 6.84
N SER A 786 17.59 33.39 5.87
CA SER A 786 17.08 34.75 5.69
C SER A 786 15.76 34.89 6.42
N ILE A 787 15.57 35.91 7.22
CA ILE A 787 14.37 36.18 8.02
C ILE A 787 13.95 37.63 7.88
N GLN A 788 12.64 37.90 8.00
CA GLN A 788 12.05 39.20 8.11
C GLN A 788 11.95 39.64 9.57
N ALA A 789 11.71 40.92 9.82
CA ALA A 789 11.63 41.46 11.16
C ALA A 789 10.48 40.83 11.99
N ASP A 790 9.37 40.52 11.34
CA ASP A 790 8.14 39.98 11.96
C ASP A 790 8.06 38.47 11.93
N ASP A 791 9.09 37.79 11.45
CA ASP A 791 9.15 36.31 11.48
C ASP A 791 9.43 35.78 12.90
N ASP A 792 9.02 34.53 13.14
CA ASP A 792 9.46 33.74 14.27
C ASP A 792 10.53 32.73 13.82
N VAL A 793 11.40 32.37 14.73
CA VAL A 793 12.45 31.38 14.52
C VAL A 793 12.23 30.17 15.41
N ILE A 794 12.20 29.00 14.82
CA ILE A 794 12.13 27.73 15.54
C ILE A 794 13.51 27.08 15.49
N LEU A 795 14.11 26.78 16.65
CA LEU A 795 15.38 26.08 16.79
C LEU A 795 15.14 24.69 17.38
N ILE A 796 15.93 23.72 16.93
CA ILE A 796 15.78 22.31 17.29
C ILE A 796 17.14 21.75 17.68
N SER A 797 17.22 21.10 18.86
CA SER A 797 18.43 20.46 19.38
C SER A 797 18.47 18.95 19.12
N THR A 798 19.64 18.33 19.31
CA THR A 798 19.85 16.88 19.22
C THR A 798 18.97 16.12 20.23
N ASP A 799 18.73 16.69 21.41
CA ASP A 799 17.84 16.11 22.44
C ASP A 799 16.34 16.28 22.09
N GLY A 800 16.02 16.85 20.91
CA GLY A 800 14.65 17.07 20.45
C GLY A 800 13.92 18.20 21.15
N VAL A 801 14.63 19.05 21.83
CA VAL A 801 14.06 20.26 22.40
C VAL A 801 13.81 21.27 21.30
N ILE A 802 12.61 21.82 21.26
CA ILE A 802 12.17 22.83 20.28
C ILE A 802 11.88 24.13 21.02
N ILE A 803 12.46 25.24 20.53
CA ILE A 803 12.17 26.58 21.01
C ILE A 803 11.71 27.48 19.85
N ARG A 804 10.69 28.29 20.07
CA ARG A 804 10.21 29.31 19.14
C ARG A 804 10.47 30.68 19.75
N ILE A 805 11.16 31.55 19.02
CA ILE A 805 11.52 32.90 19.45
C ILE A 805 11.17 33.92 18.37
N ARG A 806 10.84 35.14 18.72
CA ARG A 806 10.61 36.22 17.76
C ARG A 806 11.93 36.73 17.17
N ALA A 807 11.95 36.99 15.87
CA ALA A 807 13.13 37.54 15.20
C ALA A 807 13.48 38.93 15.74
N ASN A 808 12.49 39.73 16.15
CA ASN A 808 12.67 41.05 16.76
C ASN A 808 13.35 41.01 18.15
N ASP A 809 13.30 39.90 18.87
CA ASP A 809 14.01 39.74 20.15
C ASP A 809 15.53 39.53 19.96
N LEU A 810 15.94 39.25 18.71
CA LEU A 810 17.32 39.06 18.36
C LEU A 810 17.99 40.40 17.96
N ARG A 811 19.00 40.80 18.69
CA ARG A 811 19.75 42.01 18.36
C ARG A 811 20.46 41.90 17.01
N VAL A 812 20.26 42.89 16.14
CA VAL A 812 20.99 43.00 14.88
C VAL A 812 22.43 43.44 15.16
N MET A 813 23.40 42.64 14.70
CA MET A 813 24.83 42.83 14.90
C MET A 813 25.59 42.80 13.57
N ARG A 814 26.79 43.41 13.57
CA ARG A 814 27.68 43.32 12.40
C ARG A 814 28.08 41.87 12.09
N ARG A 815 28.32 41.56 10.82
CA ARG A 815 28.69 40.23 10.25
C ARG A 815 29.82 39.50 11.02
N THR A 816 30.74 40.21 11.67
CA THR A 816 31.88 39.65 12.40
C THR A 816 31.65 39.53 13.90
N GLY A 817 30.44 39.88 14.41
CA GLY A 817 30.09 39.76 15.83
C GLY A 817 30.07 38.31 16.32
N LEU A 818 30.19 38.11 17.63
CA LEU A 818 30.22 36.79 18.27
C LEU A 818 28.83 36.14 18.47
N GLY A 819 27.77 36.93 18.29
CA GLY A 819 26.41 36.47 18.49
C GLY A 819 25.97 36.42 19.95
N VAL A 820 24.70 36.13 20.19
CA VAL A 820 24.09 35.97 21.52
C VAL A 820 23.60 34.53 21.67
N ARG A 821 23.37 34.09 22.89
CA ARG A 821 22.78 32.77 23.16
C ARG A 821 21.30 32.79 22.75
N VAL A 822 20.93 32.02 21.76
CA VAL A 822 19.55 31.89 21.24
C VAL A 822 18.84 30.66 21.81
N MET A 823 19.64 29.67 22.25
CA MET A 823 19.10 28.47 22.88
C MET A 823 20.06 27.99 24.00
N LYS A 824 19.52 27.69 25.18
CA LYS A 824 20.30 27.12 26.29
C LYS A 824 20.34 25.59 26.12
N LEU A 825 21.54 25.07 25.91
CA LEU A 825 21.80 23.65 25.67
C LEU A 825 22.52 23.02 26.87
N SER A 826 22.39 21.72 27.07
CA SER A 826 23.25 20.93 27.95
C SER A 826 24.63 20.74 27.30
N ASP A 827 25.67 20.28 28.06
CA ASP A 827 27.03 20.16 27.55
C ASP A 827 27.21 19.20 26.36
N GLU A 828 26.35 18.17 26.26
CA GLU A 828 26.38 17.18 25.18
C GLU A 828 25.41 17.53 24.01
N ASP A 829 24.44 18.41 24.23
CA ASP A 829 23.43 18.79 23.26
C ASP A 829 23.96 19.79 22.22
N ARG A 830 23.42 19.78 21.03
CA ARG A 830 23.78 20.65 19.89
C ARG A 830 22.54 21.12 19.14
N VAL A 831 22.60 22.33 18.60
CA VAL A 831 21.58 22.77 17.62
C VAL A 831 21.80 22.01 16.31
N VAL A 832 20.79 21.33 15.86
CA VAL A 832 20.79 20.55 14.62
C VAL A 832 20.34 21.43 13.45
N THR A 833 19.18 22.07 13.60
CA THR A 833 18.57 22.88 12.54
C THR A 833 17.72 24.00 13.13
N PHE A 834 17.41 24.97 12.31
CA PHE A 834 16.46 26.02 12.63
C PHE A 834 15.72 26.49 11.38
N THR A 835 14.46 26.90 11.54
CA THR A 835 13.63 27.36 10.44
C THR A 835 12.89 28.64 10.83
N ARG A 836 12.37 29.37 9.84
CA ARG A 836 11.51 30.53 10.05
C ARG A 836 10.05 30.15 9.89
N THR A 837 9.17 30.87 10.57
CA THR A 837 7.72 30.80 10.38
C THR A 837 7.14 32.20 10.45
N GLU A 838 6.00 32.43 9.82
CA GLU A 838 5.26 33.69 9.95
C GLU A 838 4.74 33.84 11.37
N HIS A 839 4.68 35.07 11.85
CA HIS A 839 4.19 35.35 13.18
C HIS A 839 2.66 35.28 13.21
N ASP A 840 2.11 34.64 14.25
CA ASP A 840 0.67 34.53 14.45
C ASP A 840 0.22 35.55 15.51
N GLU A 841 -0.49 36.62 15.08
CA GLU A 841 -0.98 37.68 15.94
C GLU A 841 -2.00 37.22 17.00
N THR A 842 -2.65 36.08 16.80
CA THR A 842 -3.63 35.51 17.75
C THR A 842 -2.97 34.93 19.01
N ALA A 843 -1.72 34.52 18.90
CA ALA A 843 -0.94 33.99 20.01
C ALA A 843 -0.53 35.07 21.03
N ASP A 844 -0.57 36.39 20.65
CA ASP A 844 -0.22 37.49 21.53
C ASP A 844 -1.32 37.84 22.56
N ILE A 845 -2.55 37.42 22.34
CA ILE A 845 -3.71 37.78 23.19
C ILE A 845 -3.73 36.91 24.45
N GLU A 846 -3.20 35.69 24.43
CA GLU A 846 -3.18 34.82 25.61
C GLU A 846 -2.03 35.05 26.60
N GLU A 847 -0.94 35.77 26.21
CA GLU A 847 0.21 36.02 27.08
C GLU A 847 0.06 37.23 28.01
N VAL A 848 -0.93 38.13 27.82
CA VAL A 848 -1.09 39.33 28.60
C VAL A 848 -1.62 39.05 30.03
N GLU A 849 -2.12 37.89 30.33
CA GLU A 849 -2.73 37.57 31.64
C GLU A 849 -1.82 36.83 32.66
N GLN A 850 -0.59 36.39 32.31
CA GLN A 850 0.19 35.52 33.22
C GLN A 850 1.66 35.88 33.53
N ALA A 851 2.19 37.03 33.16
CA ALA A 851 3.56 37.40 33.53
C ALA A 851 3.59 38.53 34.54
N SER A 852 4.12 38.30 35.75
CA SER A 852 4.38 39.37 36.72
C SER A 852 5.61 40.19 36.30
N ASP A 853 5.53 41.50 36.48
CA ASP A 853 6.57 42.47 36.13
C ASP A 853 7.96 42.21 36.78
N GLU A 854 8.01 41.38 37.83
CA GLU A 854 9.26 40.98 38.52
C GLU A 854 10.10 39.96 37.74
N GLU A 855 9.50 39.08 36.96
CA GLU A 855 10.25 38.12 36.14
C GLU A 855 10.86 38.76 34.88
N ILE A 856 10.25 39.81 34.38
CA ILE A 856 10.76 40.57 33.22
C ILE A 856 11.99 41.40 33.62
N ALA A 857 11.97 42.02 34.80
CA ALA A 857 13.09 42.83 35.32
C ALA A 857 14.32 41.97 35.69
N ALA A 858 14.11 40.71 36.16
CA ALA A 858 15.21 39.77 36.45
C ALA A 858 15.93 39.29 35.20
N ALA A 859 15.16 39.00 34.09
CA ALA A 859 15.73 38.58 32.84
C ALA A 859 16.51 39.68 32.08
N GLU A 860 16.07 40.97 32.23
CA GLU A 860 16.77 42.13 31.66
C GLU A 860 18.07 42.42 32.38
N ALA A 861 18.12 42.29 33.74
CA ALA A 861 19.32 42.49 34.52
C ALA A 861 20.42 41.44 34.24
N GLU A 862 20.04 40.20 33.97
CA GLU A 862 20.97 39.12 33.60
C GLU A 862 21.54 39.31 32.17
N ALA A 863 20.74 39.88 31.26
CA ALA A 863 21.16 40.18 29.90
C ALA A 863 22.09 41.42 29.82
N GLU A 864 21.91 42.43 30.70
CA GLU A 864 22.83 43.58 30.79
C GLU A 864 24.16 43.22 31.40
N ALA A 865 24.22 42.29 32.35
CA ALA A 865 25.48 41.85 32.98
C ALA A 865 26.37 41.05 32.00
N GLU A 866 25.80 40.29 31.06
CA GLU A 866 26.56 39.58 30.02
C GLU A 866 27.13 40.50 28.91
N VAL A 867 26.52 41.70 28.72
CA VAL A 867 26.96 42.68 27.69
C VAL A 867 28.18 43.49 28.12
N ILE A 868 28.40 43.66 29.45
CA ILE A 868 29.48 44.49 29.99
C ILE A 868 30.85 43.83 29.94
N GLU A 869 30.91 42.47 29.87
CA GLU A 869 32.19 41.74 29.80
C GLU A 869 32.80 41.63 28.39
N ASP A 870 32.15 42.08 27.31
CA ASP A 870 32.61 41.91 25.91
C ASP A 870 32.97 43.24 25.20
N GLU A 871 33.51 44.28 25.88
CA GLU A 871 34.12 45.39 25.16
C GLU A 871 35.48 44.98 24.56
N PRO A 872 35.73 45.20 23.25
CA PRO A 872 36.96 44.77 22.60
C PRO A 872 38.10 45.70 22.92
N GLU A 873 39.22 45.21 23.42
CA GLU A 873 40.54 45.88 23.33
C GLU A 873 40.84 46.26 21.88
N THR A 874 40.87 47.57 21.67
CA THR A 874 41.42 48.17 20.45
C THR A 874 42.88 47.92 20.36
N ASN A 875 43.37 47.05 19.49
CA ASN A 875 44.71 47.07 18.96
C ASN A 875 44.69 47.55 17.51
N GLU A 876 45.16 48.82 17.38
CA GLU A 876 45.74 49.32 16.15
C GLU A 876 46.96 48.47 15.82
N GLU A 877 47.07 48.03 14.58
CA GLU A 877 48.27 48.11 13.73
C GLU A 877 48.17 47.18 12.52
N GLU A 878 48.32 47.79 11.30
CA GLU A 878 48.64 47.40 9.93
C GLU A 878 47.64 46.56 9.12
#